data_aa18592229ff62beb0b867e485ef66f2
#
_entry.id   aa18592229ff62beb0b867e485ef66f2
#
_cell.length_a   1.000
_cell.length_b   1.000
_cell.length_c   1.000
_cell.angle_alpha   90.00
_cell.angle_beta   90.00
_cell.angle_gamma   90.00
#
_symmetry.space_group_name_H-M   'P 1'
#
loop_
_entity.id
_entity.type
_entity.pdbx_description
1 polymer ?
#
loop_
_entity_poly.entity_id
_entity_poly.type
_entity_poly.pdbx_seq_one_letter_code
_entity_poly.pdbx_strand_id
1 'polypeptide(L)'
;MFLENPGEVLQTHNMASMKLGSKSEAFHRQGQSWHCTSGLQSDVTIEIGEMAFHLHKFPLLSRSGLLEKLIGESTTSADGSACFLQLSQLPGGAKAFELVAKFCYGVKIELTSMNVVSLRCAADYLQMNEEYGEGNLIAQTEAFLNEVFGNWTDTIKALETCEEVLPHAEELHIVSRCINSLAMKACADPMLFSWPVSTGNETARTSGAARTSGAARTSGAARTSGAAFWNGIYTATKPQQVSDDWWYEDVSFLSLPLYKRLIQAVEAGGMKAENIAGALVFYAKKYIPQMNRQSSFKNLNSGTTISIPSEADQGALLEEIVELIPNQKGVIHTRFLLRLLRTAMVLQASQACRDNLERRVGLQLDQAALEDILVPNLGYSVETLYDIDCFQRILDHFMSIEQASAAASPCIVEESQLMEGTHSLTSLTMVANLVDAYLADVAPDINLKFPKFQALAAAVPDYARPLSDGIYRAIDIYLKAHPWLTDSEREQICRLMNCQKLSLEASTHAAQNERLPLRVIVQVLFFEQLRLRTSISSWFFVSDNLDSSQNPNQVPPASKNASCSHERASDVDDVRERVCELEKECQSMREEFQKLVKTKRIWNIFWRRKSHQSNSKPQKQCNVKAKQPCADGHQHCGNAELGH
;
A
#
# COMPACT_ATOMS: atom_id res chain seq x y z
N MET A 1 -49.18 -12.92 -28.60
CA MET A 1 -49.54 -12.13 -27.41
C MET A 1 -48.33 -12.17 -26.52
N PHE A 2 -47.32 -11.28 -26.81
CA PHE A 2 -46.10 -11.13 -26.07
C PHE A 2 -46.23 -9.88 -25.21
N LEU A 3 -46.17 -10.06 -23.89
CA LEU A 3 -46.18 -8.98 -22.92
C LEU A 3 -44.77 -8.38 -22.86
N GLU A 4 -44.64 -7.16 -23.32
CA GLU A 4 -43.49 -6.31 -23.11
C GLU A 4 -43.40 -5.90 -21.63
N ASN A 5 -42.22 -6.05 -21.06
CA ASN A 5 -41.88 -5.55 -19.75
C ASN A 5 -41.50 -4.06 -19.86
N PRO A 6 -42.20 -3.15 -19.17
CA PRO A 6 -41.74 -1.75 -19.09
C PRO A 6 -40.94 -1.56 -17.80
N GLY A 7 -39.65 -1.26 -17.91
CA GLY A 7 -38.95 -0.80 -16.74
C GLY A 7 -37.41 -0.91 -16.73
N GLU A 8 -36.73 -0.51 -17.79
CA GLU A 8 -35.35 -0.01 -17.66
C GLU A 8 -35.34 1.45 -18.13
N VAL A 9 -35.55 2.35 -17.19
CA VAL A 9 -35.20 3.74 -17.40
C VAL A 9 -33.68 3.83 -17.24
N LEU A 10 -32.95 3.62 -18.33
CA LEU A 10 -31.57 4.07 -18.48
C LEU A 10 -31.59 5.59 -18.31
N GLN A 11 -31.08 6.10 -17.19
CA GLN A 11 -30.73 7.50 -17.04
C GLN A 11 -29.66 7.82 -18.08
N THR A 12 -30.08 8.27 -19.26
CA THR A 12 -29.17 8.83 -20.25
C THR A 12 -28.57 10.08 -19.65
N HIS A 13 -27.31 10.01 -19.22
CA HIS A 13 -26.49 11.19 -18.99
C HIS A 13 -26.56 12.05 -20.25
N ASN A 14 -27.02 13.29 -20.11
CA ASN A 14 -27.09 14.25 -21.22
C ASN A 14 -25.63 14.61 -21.62
N MET A 15 -25.03 13.77 -22.47
CA MET A 15 -23.73 14.05 -23.07
C MET A 15 -23.88 15.25 -24.01
N ALA A 16 -22.87 16.13 -23.98
CA ALA A 16 -22.83 17.24 -24.91
C ALA A 16 -22.83 16.73 -26.35
N SER A 17 -23.72 17.26 -27.20
CA SER A 17 -23.71 16.97 -28.62
C SER A 17 -24.10 18.23 -29.41
N MET A 18 -23.39 18.42 -30.53
CA MET A 18 -23.63 19.53 -31.45
C MET A 18 -23.90 18.98 -32.84
N LYS A 19 -24.96 19.44 -33.49
CA LYS A 19 -25.32 19.04 -34.85
C LYS A 19 -24.95 20.12 -35.85
N LEU A 20 -24.13 19.75 -36.84
CA LEU A 20 -23.72 20.61 -37.94
C LEU A 20 -24.29 20.12 -39.27
N GLY A 21 -24.53 21.03 -40.22
CA GLY A 21 -25.08 20.68 -41.52
C GLY A 21 -26.60 20.56 -41.52
N SER A 22 -27.19 20.58 -42.72
CA SER A 22 -28.64 20.56 -42.92
C SER A 22 -29.11 19.47 -43.89
N LYS A 23 -28.22 19.01 -44.76
CA LYS A 23 -28.56 18.01 -45.78
C LYS A 23 -28.69 16.63 -45.19
N SER A 24 -29.54 15.79 -45.76
CA SER A 24 -29.62 14.36 -45.45
C SER A 24 -28.35 13.68 -45.92
N GLU A 25 -28.18 12.39 -45.54
CA GLU A 25 -27.04 11.57 -45.97
C GLU A 25 -26.85 11.59 -47.48
N ALA A 26 -25.67 11.90 -47.92
CA ALA A 26 -25.30 12.02 -49.34
C ALA A 26 -24.19 11.02 -49.75
N PHE A 27 -23.88 10.10 -48.88
CA PHE A 27 -22.82 9.10 -49.08
C PHE A 27 -23.33 7.68 -48.86
N HIS A 28 -22.82 6.76 -49.60
CA HIS A 28 -22.97 5.32 -49.37
C HIS A 28 -21.62 4.63 -49.39
N ARG A 29 -21.49 3.65 -48.51
CA ARG A 29 -20.28 2.82 -48.41
C ARG A 29 -20.46 1.51 -49.16
N GLN A 30 -19.50 1.16 -50.00
CA GLN A 30 -19.43 -0.12 -50.66
C GLN A 30 -18.05 -0.77 -50.43
N GLY A 31 -18.00 -1.69 -49.49
CA GLY A 31 -16.76 -2.29 -49.05
C GLY A 31 -15.81 -1.27 -48.39
N GLN A 32 -14.64 -1.03 -48.98
CA GLN A 32 -13.66 -0.06 -48.56
C GLN A 32 -13.76 1.29 -49.28
N SER A 33 -14.81 1.48 -50.08
CA SER A 33 -15.00 2.70 -50.87
C SER A 33 -16.24 3.47 -50.40
N TRP A 34 -16.10 4.79 -50.33
CA TRP A 34 -17.17 5.74 -50.06
C TRP A 34 -17.50 6.52 -51.33
N HIS A 35 -18.76 6.57 -51.71
CA HIS A 35 -19.24 7.20 -52.91
C HIS A 35 -20.28 8.27 -52.55
N CYS A 36 -20.22 9.42 -53.21
CA CYS A 36 -21.25 10.46 -53.15
C CYS A 36 -22.44 10.07 -53.99
N THR A 37 -23.67 10.22 -53.43
CA THR A 37 -24.93 9.88 -54.14
C THR A 37 -25.46 11.04 -54.98
N SER A 38 -24.64 12.03 -55.34
CA SER A 38 -25.05 13.23 -56.10
C SER A 38 -25.49 12.97 -57.55
N GLY A 39 -25.24 11.78 -58.07
CA GLY A 39 -25.47 11.46 -59.48
C GLY A 39 -24.40 12.01 -60.46
N LEU A 40 -23.44 12.79 -59.93
CA LEU A 40 -22.29 13.29 -60.70
C LEU A 40 -21.14 12.33 -60.56
N GLN A 41 -20.34 12.20 -61.63
CA GLN A 41 -19.12 11.42 -61.59
C GLN A 41 -18.07 12.09 -60.69
N SER A 42 -17.45 11.30 -59.80
CA SER A 42 -16.37 11.80 -58.96
C SER A 42 -15.15 12.23 -59.80
N ASP A 43 -14.56 13.36 -59.46
CA ASP A 43 -13.38 13.92 -60.15
C ASP A 43 -12.12 13.92 -59.27
N VAL A 44 -12.25 13.44 -58.03
CA VAL A 44 -11.13 13.19 -57.12
C VAL A 44 -11.35 11.92 -56.31
N THR A 45 -10.29 11.15 -56.12
CA THR A 45 -10.24 9.99 -55.21
C THR A 45 -9.19 10.26 -54.15
N ILE A 46 -9.59 10.16 -52.89
CA ILE A 46 -8.70 10.36 -51.74
C ILE A 46 -8.60 9.02 -50.99
N GLU A 47 -7.38 8.49 -50.86
CA GLU A 47 -7.09 7.28 -50.10
C GLU A 47 -6.52 7.62 -48.72
N ILE A 48 -7.08 6.95 -47.67
CA ILE A 48 -6.63 7.09 -46.29
C ILE A 48 -6.60 5.71 -45.64
N GLY A 49 -5.37 5.18 -45.48
CA GLY A 49 -5.18 3.80 -45.11
C GLY A 49 -5.77 2.86 -46.18
N GLU A 50 -6.70 2.00 -45.80
CA GLU A 50 -7.39 1.06 -46.70
C GLU A 50 -8.70 1.60 -47.31
N MET A 51 -9.06 2.83 -46.96
CA MET A 51 -10.34 3.44 -47.37
C MET A 51 -10.14 4.43 -48.52
N ALA A 52 -10.94 4.28 -49.58
CA ALA A 52 -11.01 5.22 -50.71
C ALA A 52 -12.29 6.04 -50.68
N PHE A 53 -12.17 7.35 -50.88
CA PHE A 53 -13.25 8.31 -50.94
C PHE A 53 -13.36 8.90 -52.34
N HIS A 54 -14.44 8.57 -53.04
CA HIS A 54 -14.74 9.09 -54.37
C HIS A 54 -15.59 10.36 -54.25
N LEU A 55 -14.97 11.51 -54.45
CA LEU A 55 -15.55 12.84 -54.09
C LEU A 55 -15.48 13.80 -55.30
N HIS A 56 -15.95 15.02 -55.05
CA HIS A 56 -15.88 16.14 -56.01
C HIS A 56 -14.95 17.23 -55.48
N LYS A 57 -14.13 17.80 -56.35
CA LYS A 57 -13.13 18.81 -55.98
C LYS A 57 -13.75 20.04 -55.35
N PHE A 58 -14.81 20.60 -55.94
CA PHE A 58 -15.39 21.89 -55.50
C PHE A 58 -15.76 21.95 -54.01
N PRO A 59 -16.52 21.01 -53.45
CA PRO A 59 -16.82 21.03 -52.01
C PRO A 59 -15.58 20.99 -51.12
N LEU A 60 -14.52 20.33 -51.54
CA LEU A 60 -13.26 20.16 -50.80
C LEU A 60 -12.42 21.44 -50.85
N LEU A 61 -12.24 21.99 -52.08
CA LEU A 61 -11.48 23.22 -52.30
C LEU A 61 -12.10 24.43 -51.56
N SER A 62 -13.41 24.45 -51.46
CA SER A 62 -14.12 25.54 -50.75
C SER A 62 -14.01 25.52 -49.24
N ARG A 63 -13.44 24.47 -48.63
CA ARG A 63 -13.39 24.27 -47.20
C ARG A 63 -12.02 23.92 -46.63
N SER A 64 -11.05 23.56 -47.47
CA SER A 64 -9.73 23.08 -47.04
C SER A 64 -8.59 23.66 -47.84
N GLY A 65 -7.69 24.38 -47.17
CA GLY A 65 -6.49 24.95 -47.78
C GLY A 65 -5.48 23.90 -48.22
N LEU A 66 -5.29 22.84 -47.47
CA LEU A 66 -4.39 21.76 -47.85
C LEU A 66 -4.91 21.03 -49.08
N LEU A 67 -6.22 20.71 -49.16
CA LEU A 67 -6.80 20.01 -50.29
C LEU A 67 -6.81 20.92 -51.56
N GLU A 68 -7.02 22.22 -51.41
CA GLU A 68 -6.88 23.18 -52.50
C GLU A 68 -5.47 23.09 -53.10
N LYS A 69 -4.44 23.14 -52.26
CA LYS A 69 -3.05 23.06 -52.67
C LYS A 69 -2.72 21.74 -53.37
N LEU A 70 -3.05 20.60 -52.74
CA LEU A 70 -2.75 19.26 -53.25
C LEU A 70 -3.49 18.96 -54.57
N ILE A 71 -4.76 19.34 -54.68
CA ILE A 71 -5.56 19.18 -55.90
C ILE A 71 -5.02 20.11 -57.02
N GLY A 72 -4.62 21.34 -56.68
CA GLY A 72 -4.00 22.28 -57.61
C GLY A 72 -2.68 21.74 -58.19
N GLU A 73 -1.81 21.19 -57.36
CA GLU A 73 -0.55 20.56 -57.77
C GLU A 73 -0.77 19.31 -58.62
N SER A 74 -1.78 18.49 -58.31
CA SER A 74 -2.11 17.28 -59.09
C SER A 74 -2.71 17.62 -60.47
N THR A 75 -3.39 18.72 -60.67
CA THR A 75 -4.00 19.13 -61.95
C THR A 75 -3.00 19.71 -62.96
N THR A 76 -1.79 20.06 -62.55
CA THR A 76 -0.72 20.50 -63.45
C THR A 76 -0.09 19.37 -64.26
N SER A 77 -0.39 18.10 -63.94
CA SER A 77 -0.01 16.93 -64.72
C SER A 77 -0.95 16.78 -65.91
N ALA A 78 -0.45 16.95 -67.15
CA ALA A 78 -1.17 17.16 -68.40
C ALA A 78 -2.04 16.00 -68.95
N ASP A 79 -2.50 15.06 -68.12
CA ASP A 79 -3.04 13.77 -68.57
C ASP A 79 -4.52 13.54 -68.23
N GLY A 80 -5.37 14.50 -68.07
CA GLY A 80 -6.83 14.34 -68.00
C GLY A 80 -7.41 13.26 -67.10
N SER A 81 -6.56 12.58 -66.31
CA SER A 81 -6.93 11.49 -65.40
C SER A 81 -7.58 12.08 -64.13
N ALA A 82 -8.49 11.35 -63.52
CA ALA A 82 -9.10 11.69 -62.21
C ALA A 82 -7.99 11.97 -61.18
N CYS A 83 -8.12 13.07 -60.41
CA CYS A 83 -7.15 13.44 -59.37
C CYS A 83 -7.11 12.35 -58.30
N PHE A 84 -5.91 11.87 -57.99
CA PHE A 84 -5.70 10.85 -56.97
C PHE A 84 -4.79 11.42 -55.86
N LEU A 85 -5.25 11.36 -54.62
CA LEU A 85 -4.53 11.87 -53.46
C LEU A 85 -4.42 10.76 -52.39
N GLN A 86 -3.27 10.68 -51.75
CA GLN A 86 -3.06 9.78 -50.60
C GLN A 86 -2.74 10.59 -49.35
N LEU A 87 -3.57 10.47 -48.30
CA LEU A 87 -3.42 11.14 -47.03
C LEU A 87 -3.13 10.14 -45.89
N SER A 88 -1.93 9.56 -45.93
CA SER A 88 -1.54 8.52 -44.97
C SER A 88 -1.34 9.02 -43.54
N GLN A 89 -1.08 10.33 -43.36
CA GLN A 89 -0.77 10.94 -42.05
C GLN A 89 -1.93 11.75 -41.48
N LEU A 90 -3.13 11.61 -42.01
CA LEU A 90 -4.28 12.36 -41.48
C LEU A 90 -4.61 11.93 -40.05
N PRO A 91 -4.64 12.85 -39.06
CA PRO A 91 -5.02 12.54 -37.70
C PRO A 91 -6.44 11.97 -37.63
N GLY A 92 -6.65 10.88 -36.86
CA GLY A 92 -7.95 10.21 -36.77
C GLY A 92 -8.34 9.38 -37.98
N GLY A 93 -7.49 9.37 -39.02
CA GLY A 93 -7.60 8.49 -40.17
C GLY A 93 -8.93 8.59 -40.94
N ALA A 94 -9.35 7.49 -41.55
CA ALA A 94 -10.55 7.44 -42.39
C ALA A 94 -11.84 7.83 -41.67
N LYS A 95 -11.96 7.55 -40.35
CA LYS A 95 -13.13 7.92 -39.55
C LYS A 95 -13.29 9.44 -39.41
N ALA A 96 -12.18 10.13 -39.12
CA ALA A 96 -12.18 11.59 -39.05
C ALA A 96 -12.45 12.21 -40.42
N PHE A 97 -11.84 11.68 -41.47
CA PHE A 97 -12.07 12.17 -42.82
C PHE A 97 -13.50 11.98 -43.35
N GLU A 98 -14.18 10.90 -42.96
CA GLU A 98 -15.60 10.71 -43.28
C GLU A 98 -16.43 11.90 -42.77
N LEU A 99 -16.19 12.34 -41.51
CA LEU A 99 -16.87 13.51 -40.94
C LEU A 99 -16.48 14.81 -41.66
N VAL A 100 -15.20 14.95 -41.99
CA VAL A 100 -14.71 16.08 -42.81
C VAL A 100 -15.42 16.14 -44.15
N ALA A 101 -15.46 15.02 -44.88
CA ALA A 101 -16.13 14.93 -46.18
C ALA A 101 -17.64 15.31 -46.05
N LYS A 102 -18.33 14.71 -45.10
CA LYS A 102 -19.72 15.03 -44.79
C LYS A 102 -19.92 16.54 -44.53
N PHE A 103 -19.03 17.14 -43.74
CA PHE A 103 -19.06 18.58 -43.45
C PHE A 103 -18.88 19.41 -44.73
N CYS A 104 -17.90 19.11 -45.58
CA CYS A 104 -17.68 19.82 -46.84
C CYS A 104 -18.90 19.78 -47.77
N TYR A 105 -19.69 18.72 -47.72
CA TYR A 105 -20.93 18.59 -48.50
C TYR A 105 -22.18 19.17 -47.82
N GLY A 106 -22.03 19.68 -46.58
CA GLY A 106 -23.12 20.20 -45.76
C GLY A 106 -24.09 19.13 -45.24
N VAL A 107 -23.67 17.87 -45.21
CA VAL A 107 -24.41 16.75 -44.64
C VAL A 107 -24.42 16.87 -43.13
N LYS A 108 -25.49 16.40 -42.50
CA LYS A 108 -25.61 16.41 -41.04
C LYS A 108 -24.56 15.54 -40.39
N ILE A 109 -23.75 16.12 -39.52
CA ILE A 109 -22.83 15.44 -38.63
C ILE A 109 -23.15 15.78 -37.19
N GLU A 110 -22.83 14.88 -36.26
CA GLU A 110 -23.01 15.12 -34.84
C GLU A 110 -21.62 15.09 -34.17
N LEU A 111 -21.25 16.20 -33.55
CA LEU A 111 -20.06 16.30 -32.72
C LEU A 111 -20.40 15.73 -31.34
N THR A 112 -19.53 14.93 -30.82
CA THR A 112 -19.59 14.30 -29.50
C THR A 112 -18.23 14.36 -28.85
N SER A 113 -18.15 14.14 -27.53
CA SER A 113 -16.88 14.02 -26.81
C SER A 113 -15.96 12.92 -27.36
N MET A 114 -16.52 11.92 -28.06
CA MET A 114 -15.78 10.79 -28.63
C MET A 114 -15.13 11.07 -30.00
N ASN A 115 -15.59 12.09 -30.74
CA ASN A 115 -15.11 12.34 -32.11
C ASN A 115 -14.52 13.75 -32.31
N VAL A 116 -14.79 14.68 -31.40
CA VAL A 116 -14.40 16.09 -31.58
C VAL A 116 -12.89 16.28 -31.61
N VAL A 117 -12.13 15.49 -30.81
CA VAL A 117 -10.67 15.63 -30.75
C VAL A 117 -10.02 15.21 -32.08
N SER A 118 -10.34 14.01 -32.56
CA SER A 118 -9.82 13.52 -33.84
C SER A 118 -10.25 14.43 -35.00
N LEU A 119 -11.49 14.90 -34.97
CA LEU A 119 -12.00 15.82 -35.99
C LEU A 119 -11.33 17.21 -35.94
N ARG A 120 -11.04 17.73 -34.74
CA ARG A 120 -10.30 19.01 -34.60
C ARG A 120 -8.87 18.89 -35.12
N CYS A 121 -8.19 17.77 -34.83
CA CYS A 121 -6.86 17.50 -35.34
C CYS A 121 -6.88 17.34 -36.89
N ALA A 122 -7.85 16.62 -37.42
CA ALA A 122 -8.02 16.48 -38.87
C ALA A 122 -8.33 17.82 -39.56
N ALA A 123 -9.19 18.63 -38.95
CA ALA A 123 -9.52 19.97 -39.48
C ALA A 123 -8.30 20.89 -39.51
N ASP A 124 -7.46 20.82 -38.49
CA ASP A 124 -6.20 21.58 -38.42
C ASP A 124 -5.22 21.15 -39.52
N TYR A 125 -4.99 19.82 -39.60
CA TYR A 125 -4.13 19.22 -40.62
C TYR A 125 -4.58 19.63 -42.04
N LEU A 126 -5.89 19.67 -42.30
CA LEU A 126 -6.47 20.01 -43.58
C LEU A 126 -6.61 21.52 -43.80
N GLN A 127 -6.20 22.35 -42.81
CA GLN A 127 -6.27 23.82 -42.86
C GLN A 127 -7.70 24.35 -43.13
N MET A 128 -8.68 23.81 -42.40
CA MET A 128 -10.10 24.17 -42.51
C MET A 128 -10.44 25.39 -41.62
N ASN A 129 -9.76 26.51 -41.87
CA ASN A 129 -9.91 27.75 -41.14
C ASN A 129 -10.97 28.67 -41.76
N GLU A 130 -11.22 29.85 -41.17
CA GLU A 130 -12.21 30.82 -41.64
C GLU A 130 -11.86 31.46 -43.01
N GLU A 131 -10.61 31.36 -43.51
CA GLU A 131 -10.23 31.82 -44.85
C GLU A 131 -10.95 31.02 -45.95
N TYR A 132 -11.31 29.75 -45.63
CA TYR A 132 -12.04 28.84 -46.52
C TYR A 132 -13.54 28.76 -46.20
N GLY A 133 -14.10 29.85 -45.68
CA GLY A 133 -15.52 30.01 -45.43
C GLY A 133 -15.87 30.19 -43.97
N GLU A 134 -16.84 31.06 -43.76
CA GLU A 134 -17.34 31.37 -42.41
C GLU A 134 -17.95 30.13 -41.73
N GLY A 135 -17.70 29.97 -40.43
CA GLY A 135 -18.17 28.84 -39.64
C GLY A 135 -17.53 27.53 -40.07
N ASN A 136 -16.24 27.54 -40.46
CA ASN A 136 -15.53 26.36 -40.88
C ASN A 136 -15.21 25.42 -39.71
N LEU A 137 -14.74 24.23 -39.99
CA LEU A 137 -14.69 23.10 -39.07
C LEU A 137 -13.78 23.34 -37.85
N ILE A 138 -12.67 24.08 -38.00
CA ILE A 138 -11.80 24.45 -36.88
C ILE A 138 -12.59 25.27 -35.85
N ALA A 139 -13.31 26.32 -36.27
CA ALA A 139 -14.08 27.16 -35.36
C ALA A 139 -15.22 26.37 -34.68
N GLN A 140 -15.93 25.52 -35.44
CA GLN A 140 -17.02 24.71 -34.90
C GLN A 140 -16.55 23.69 -33.87
N THR A 141 -15.46 22.99 -34.17
CA THR A 141 -14.88 22.01 -33.24
C THR A 141 -14.28 22.66 -31.99
N GLU A 142 -13.68 23.83 -32.13
CA GLU A 142 -13.15 24.61 -31.01
C GLU A 142 -14.27 25.13 -30.09
N ALA A 143 -15.36 25.63 -30.66
CA ALA A 143 -16.52 26.04 -29.88
C ALA A 143 -17.10 24.86 -29.08
N PHE A 144 -17.26 23.71 -29.71
CA PHE A 144 -17.77 22.51 -29.04
C PHE A 144 -16.81 21.94 -28.01
N LEU A 145 -15.48 22.00 -28.23
CA LEU A 145 -14.48 21.61 -27.24
C LEU A 145 -14.60 22.41 -25.93
N ASN A 146 -14.92 23.71 -26.05
CA ASN A 146 -15.15 24.54 -24.86
C ASN A 146 -16.39 24.09 -24.05
N GLU A 147 -17.44 23.58 -24.72
CA GLU A 147 -18.58 22.94 -24.03
C GLU A 147 -18.17 21.61 -23.37
N VAL A 148 -17.40 20.79 -24.09
CA VAL A 148 -16.86 19.51 -23.57
C VAL A 148 -16.02 19.75 -22.32
N PHE A 149 -15.14 20.74 -22.33
CA PHE A 149 -14.33 21.08 -21.15
C PHE A 149 -15.18 21.61 -19.98
N GLY A 150 -16.38 22.09 -20.22
CA GLY A 150 -17.35 22.43 -19.17
C GLY A 150 -17.84 21.21 -18.38
N ASN A 151 -17.90 20.03 -18.98
CA ASN A 151 -18.47 18.81 -18.40
C ASN A 151 -17.40 17.81 -17.97
N TRP A 152 -17.54 17.20 -16.78
CA TRP A 152 -16.59 16.23 -16.25
C TRP A 152 -16.47 14.98 -17.12
N THR A 153 -17.59 14.28 -17.33
CA THR A 153 -17.64 13.01 -18.05
C THR A 153 -17.21 13.17 -19.53
N ASP A 154 -17.65 14.27 -20.19
CA ASP A 154 -17.28 14.53 -21.56
C ASP A 154 -15.80 14.88 -21.70
N THR A 155 -15.22 15.60 -20.73
CA THR A 155 -13.78 15.89 -20.69
C THR A 155 -12.94 14.62 -20.55
N ILE A 156 -13.35 13.65 -19.70
CA ILE A 156 -12.65 12.37 -19.57
C ILE A 156 -12.67 11.61 -20.90
N LYS A 157 -13.84 11.49 -21.54
CA LYS A 157 -13.96 10.81 -22.83
C LYS A 157 -13.15 11.48 -23.93
N ALA A 158 -13.15 12.81 -23.97
CA ALA A 158 -12.30 13.55 -24.90
C ALA A 158 -10.81 13.29 -24.64
N LEU A 159 -10.39 13.23 -23.38
CA LEU A 159 -9.00 12.92 -23.01
C LEU A 159 -8.60 11.50 -23.42
N GLU A 160 -9.48 10.50 -23.26
CA GLU A 160 -9.25 9.13 -23.73
C GLU A 160 -9.03 9.09 -25.25
N THR A 161 -9.84 9.82 -26.02
CA THR A 161 -9.70 9.86 -27.49
C THR A 161 -8.46 10.61 -27.96
N CYS A 162 -7.81 11.42 -27.11
CA CYS A 162 -6.55 12.07 -27.44
C CYS A 162 -5.42 11.07 -27.75
N GLU A 163 -5.46 9.85 -27.18
CA GLU A 163 -4.41 8.85 -27.37
C GLU A 163 -4.25 8.43 -28.83
N GLU A 164 -5.34 8.34 -29.59
CA GLU A 164 -5.33 7.97 -31.01
C GLU A 164 -4.63 9.03 -31.89
N VAL A 165 -4.59 10.29 -31.44
CA VAL A 165 -4.07 11.45 -32.18
C VAL A 165 -3.10 12.27 -31.36
N LEU A 166 -2.38 11.62 -30.42
CA LEU A 166 -1.61 12.27 -29.37
C LEU A 166 -0.64 13.35 -29.85
N PRO A 167 0.18 13.20 -30.91
CA PRO A 167 1.08 14.26 -31.35
C PRO A 167 0.35 15.57 -31.69
N HIS A 168 -0.70 15.48 -32.50
CA HIS A 168 -1.47 16.65 -32.90
C HIS A 168 -2.32 17.24 -31.77
N ALA A 169 -2.89 16.36 -30.91
CA ALA A 169 -3.65 16.80 -29.74
C ALA A 169 -2.76 17.55 -28.73
N GLU A 170 -1.48 17.21 -28.62
CA GLU A 170 -0.50 17.94 -27.82
C GLU A 170 -0.15 19.31 -28.44
N GLU A 171 0.14 19.34 -29.75
CA GLU A 171 0.45 20.57 -30.49
C GLU A 171 -0.69 21.59 -30.38
N LEU A 172 -1.94 21.12 -30.44
CA LEU A 172 -3.15 21.92 -30.27
C LEU A 172 -3.51 22.19 -28.81
N HIS A 173 -2.70 21.77 -27.86
CA HIS A 173 -2.92 21.93 -26.42
C HIS A 173 -4.24 21.33 -25.90
N ILE A 174 -4.87 20.39 -26.63
CA ILE A 174 -6.14 19.78 -26.23
C ILE A 174 -5.94 18.93 -24.98
N VAL A 175 -4.87 18.12 -24.94
CA VAL A 175 -4.55 17.26 -23.79
C VAL A 175 -4.36 18.08 -22.52
N SER A 176 -3.57 19.15 -22.58
CA SER A 176 -3.32 20.02 -21.42
C SER A 176 -4.59 20.74 -20.95
N ARG A 177 -5.48 21.16 -21.86
CA ARG A 177 -6.77 21.77 -21.54
C ARG A 177 -7.72 20.77 -20.86
N CYS A 178 -7.80 19.52 -21.34
CA CYS A 178 -8.56 18.46 -20.69
C CYS A 178 -8.06 18.23 -19.26
N ILE A 179 -6.74 18.04 -19.11
CA ILE A 179 -6.12 17.77 -17.79
C ILE A 179 -6.37 18.92 -16.83
N ASN A 180 -6.15 20.16 -17.24
CA ASN A 180 -6.37 21.34 -16.39
C ASN A 180 -7.85 21.47 -16.00
N SER A 181 -8.77 21.24 -16.93
CA SER A 181 -10.20 21.27 -16.64
C SER A 181 -10.60 20.20 -15.61
N LEU A 182 -10.11 18.97 -15.77
CA LEU A 182 -10.35 17.88 -14.81
C LEU A 182 -9.73 18.18 -13.45
N ALA A 183 -8.49 18.66 -13.42
CA ALA A 183 -7.80 19.00 -12.17
C ALA A 183 -8.54 20.11 -11.41
N MET A 184 -8.96 21.18 -12.09
CA MET A 184 -9.74 22.25 -11.45
C MET A 184 -11.04 21.73 -10.85
N LYS A 185 -11.74 20.84 -11.56
CA LYS A 185 -13.00 20.27 -11.10
C LYS A 185 -12.82 19.28 -9.94
N ALA A 186 -11.78 18.45 -9.99
CA ALA A 186 -11.44 17.53 -8.91
C ALA A 186 -11.09 18.28 -7.61
N CYS A 187 -10.42 19.46 -7.71
CA CYS A 187 -10.07 20.29 -6.57
C CYS A 187 -11.21 21.16 -6.06
N ALA A 188 -12.27 21.32 -6.83
CA ALA A 188 -13.43 22.13 -6.46
C ALA A 188 -14.46 21.28 -5.69
N ASP A 189 -15.31 21.96 -4.89
CA ASP A 189 -16.41 21.28 -4.20
C ASP A 189 -17.45 20.79 -5.23
N PRO A 190 -17.72 19.46 -5.30
CA PRO A 190 -18.68 18.88 -6.23
C PRO A 190 -20.09 19.49 -6.10
N MET A 191 -20.45 19.96 -4.90
CA MET A 191 -21.74 20.57 -4.63
C MET A 191 -21.94 21.91 -5.36
N LEU A 192 -20.84 22.57 -5.75
CA LEU A 192 -20.92 23.86 -6.49
C LEU A 192 -21.32 23.69 -7.95
N PHE A 193 -21.18 22.50 -8.52
CA PHE A 193 -21.34 22.26 -9.96
C PHE A 193 -22.59 21.47 -10.33
N SER A 194 -23.49 21.13 -9.41
CA SER A 194 -24.69 20.33 -9.67
C SER A 194 -24.41 19.04 -10.47
N TRP A 195 -23.29 18.36 -10.18
CA TRP A 195 -22.93 17.12 -10.85
C TRP A 195 -23.91 16.01 -10.51
N PRO A 196 -24.28 15.17 -11.47
CA PRO A 196 -24.86 13.88 -11.16
C PRO A 196 -23.71 13.00 -10.61
N VAL A 197 -23.52 13.00 -9.29
CA VAL A 197 -22.62 12.06 -8.63
C VAL A 197 -23.25 10.68 -8.81
N SER A 198 -22.53 9.78 -9.49
CA SER A 198 -22.92 8.37 -9.56
C SER A 198 -22.87 7.82 -8.14
N THR A 199 -24.03 7.76 -7.48
CA THR A 199 -24.15 7.04 -6.23
C THR A 199 -23.97 5.55 -6.56
N GLY A 200 -22.73 5.08 -6.40
CA GLY A 200 -22.42 3.66 -6.51
C GLY A 200 -23.39 2.87 -5.66
N ASN A 201 -24.03 1.88 -6.25
CA ASN A 201 -24.90 0.93 -5.57
C ASN A 201 -24.16 0.34 -4.37
N GLU A 202 -24.41 0.88 -3.18
CA GLU A 202 -24.13 0.17 -1.94
C GLU A 202 -25.02 -1.06 -1.86
N THR A 203 -24.61 -2.16 -2.50
CA THR A 203 -25.06 -3.47 -2.11
C THR A 203 -24.54 -3.73 -0.71
N ALA A 204 -25.44 -3.57 0.25
CA ALA A 204 -25.29 -3.81 1.65
C ALA A 204 -24.41 -5.04 1.93
N ARG A 205 -23.21 -4.80 2.47
CA ARG A 205 -22.46 -5.82 3.19
C ARG A 205 -22.91 -5.83 4.64
N THR A 206 -23.98 -6.52 4.93
CA THR A 206 -24.27 -7.00 6.28
C THR A 206 -23.38 -8.20 6.54
N SER A 207 -22.28 -7.95 7.24
CA SER A 207 -21.52 -9.00 7.93
C SER A 207 -22.39 -9.53 9.07
N GLY A 208 -22.60 -10.85 9.06
CA GLY A 208 -23.35 -11.54 10.08
C GLY A 208 -22.73 -11.49 11.46
N ALA A 209 -23.58 -11.31 12.46
CA ALA A 209 -23.33 -11.80 13.80
C ALA A 209 -24.66 -12.14 14.47
N ALA A 210 -24.69 -13.38 14.93
CA ALA A 210 -25.40 -13.92 16.08
C ALA A 210 -26.93 -13.99 16.07
N ARG A 211 -27.39 -15.23 15.98
CA ARG A 211 -28.69 -15.74 16.39
C ARG A 211 -28.98 -15.46 17.86
N THR A 212 -30.16 -14.89 18.15
CA THR A 212 -30.94 -15.31 19.31
C THR A 212 -32.41 -15.19 18.98
N SER A 213 -33.13 -16.25 19.35
CA SER A 213 -34.51 -16.54 19.18
C SER A 213 -35.48 -15.61 19.96
N GLY A 214 -36.62 -15.28 19.38
CA GLY A 214 -37.70 -14.67 20.14
C GLY A 214 -38.87 -14.26 19.26
N ALA A 215 -39.92 -15.04 19.25
CA ALA A 215 -41.14 -14.82 18.50
C ALA A 215 -41.97 -13.65 19.02
N ALA A 216 -42.52 -12.83 18.11
CA ALA A 216 -43.90 -12.29 18.24
C ALA A 216 -44.37 -11.69 16.90
N ARG A 217 -45.54 -12.14 16.48
CA ARG A 217 -46.32 -11.65 15.34
C ARG A 217 -46.83 -10.22 15.61
N THR A 218 -46.79 -9.35 14.58
CA THR A 218 -47.98 -8.53 14.19
C THR A 218 -47.70 -7.82 12.86
N SER A 219 -48.68 -7.96 12.01
CA SER A 219 -49.16 -7.19 10.84
C SER A 219 -48.38 -5.99 10.29
N GLY A 220 -48.07 -6.09 9.02
CA GLY A 220 -48.15 -5.21 7.87
C GLY A 220 -48.05 -3.69 8.04
N ALA A 221 -47.03 -3.15 7.37
CA ALA A 221 -47.17 -1.92 6.57
C ALA A 221 -45.88 -1.78 5.73
N ALA A 222 -46.04 -1.78 4.41
CA ALA A 222 -45.04 -1.38 3.45
C ALA A 222 -44.62 0.06 3.76
N ARG A 223 -43.33 0.29 4.15
CA ARG A 223 -42.75 1.62 4.24
C ARG A 223 -42.10 1.94 2.89
N THR A 224 -42.88 2.56 2.02
CA THR A 224 -42.37 3.44 0.98
C THR A 224 -41.60 4.57 1.68
N SER A 225 -40.36 4.79 1.28
CA SER A 225 -39.58 5.98 1.66
C SER A 225 -40.27 7.20 1.03
N GLY A 226 -41.28 7.72 1.72
CA GLY A 226 -41.96 8.94 1.35
C GLY A 226 -41.24 10.12 2.00
N ALA A 227 -40.83 11.10 1.22
CA ALA A 227 -40.51 12.43 1.69
C ALA A 227 -41.67 12.95 2.54
N ALA A 228 -41.39 13.28 3.80
CA ALA A 228 -42.42 13.79 4.71
C ALA A 228 -42.82 15.20 4.26
N PHE A 229 -44.01 15.31 3.72
CA PHE A 229 -44.68 16.58 3.47
C PHE A 229 -45.25 17.11 4.78
N TRP A 230 -44.73 18.23 5.25
CA TRP A 230 -45.34 19.00 6.32
C TRP A 230 -45.64 20.42 5.82
N ASN A 231 -46.89 20.79 5.76
CA ASN A 231 -47.40 22.11 5.36
C ASN A 231 -46.89 22.67 4.00
N GLY A 232 -46.63 21.80 3.00
CA GLY A 232 -46.25 22.27 1.66
C GLY A 232 -44.83 22.87 1.54
N ILE A 233 -44.04 22.75 2.59
CA ILE A 233 -42.62 23.16 2.57
C ILE A 233 -41.79 21.90 2.35
N TYR A 234 -40.99 21.89 1.26
CA TYR A 234 -39.95 20.87 1.06
C TYR A 234 -38.92 21.03 2.17
N THR A 235 -38.92 20.13 3.14
CA THR A 235 -37.74 19.98 3.99
C THR A 235 -36.67 19.36 3.13
N ALA A 236 -35.70 20.17 2.72
CA ALA A 236 -34.53 19.70 2.03
C ALA A 236 -33.93 18.55 2.84
N THR A 237 -33.92 17.35 2.26
CA THR A 237 -33.10 16.25 2.77
C THR A 237 -31.69 16.81 2.93
N LYS A 238 -31.12 16.61 4.14
CA LYS A 238 -29.76 17.01 4.46
C LYS A 238 -28.87 16.66 3.27
N PRO A 239 -28.10 17.59 2.70
CA PRO A 239 -27.27 17.28 1.55
C PRO A 239 -26.40 16.10 1.94
N GLN A 240 -26.49 15.02 1.18
CA GLN A 240 -25.65 13.85 1.35
C GLN A 240 -24.23 14.32 1.06
N GLN A 241 -23.35 14.27 2.05
CA GLN A 241 -21.96 14.66 1.85
C GLN A 241 -21.38 13.76 0.75
N VAL A 242 -21.02 14.37 -0.36
CA VAL A 242 -20.29 13.69 -1.44
C VAL A 242 -18.95 13.29 -0.84
N SER A 243 -18.60 12.01 -0.91
CA SER A 243 -17.32 11.54 -0.41
C SER A 243 -16.18 12.12 -1.27
N ASP A 244 -15.03 12.37 -0.65
CA ASP A 244 -13.86 12.96 -1.30
C ASP A 244 -13.28 12.08 -2.43
N ASP A 245 -13.70 10.81 -2.52
CA ASP A 245 -13.27 9.80 -3.49
C ASP A 245 -14.13 9.70 -4.76
N TRP A 246 -15.10 10.60 -4.94
CA TRP A 246 -16.10 10.57 -6.02
C TRP A 246 -15.49 10.48 -7.43
N TRP A 247 -14.30 11.02 -7.64
CA TRP A 247 -13.64 11.10 -8.94
C TRP A 247 -12.64 9.94 -9.22
N TYR A 248 -12.31 9.10 -8.21
CA TYR A 248 -11.27 8.07 -8.34
C TYR A 248 -11.61 7.03 -9.41
N GLU A 249 -12.86 6.55 -9.41
CA GLU A 249 -13.32 5.53 -10.34
C GLU A 249 -13.29 6.04 -11.78
N ASP A 250 -13.81 7.25 -12.00
CA ASP A 250 -13.93 7.85 -13.32
C ASP A 250 -12.56 8.02 -14.00
N VAL A 251 -11.56 8.54 -13.28
CA VAL A 251 -10.22 8.78 -13.85
C VAL A 251 -9.37 7.50 -13.90
N SER A 252 -9.78 6.46 -13.22
CA SER A 252 -9.04 5.19 -13.17
C SER A 252 -9.00 4.43 -14.49
N PHE A 253 -9.78 4.84 -15.49
CA PHE A 253 -9.78 4.25 -16.83
C PHE A 253 -8.73 4.87 -17.75
N LEU A 254 -8.15 5.99 -17.37
CA LEU A 254 -7.10 6.64 -18.13
C LEU A 254 -5.83 5.77 -18.19
N SER A 255 -5.13 5.82 -19.32
CA SER A 255 -3.80 5.23 -19.42
C SER A 255 -2.82 5.85 -18.41
N LEU A 256 -1.82 5.10 -18.03
CA LEU A 256 -0.84 5.54 -17.02
C LEU A 256 -0.20 6.91 -17.33
N PRO A 257 0.23 7.21 -18.57
CA PRO A 257 0.81 8.51 -18.89
C PRO A 257 -0.16 9.69 -18.69
N LEU A 258 -1.41 9.52 -19.09
CA LEU A 258 -2.45 10.55 -18.91
C LEU A 258 -2.86 10.67 -17.44
N TYR A 259 -2.98 9.52 -16.75
CA TYR A 259 -3.27 9.48 -15.32
C TYR A 259 -2.18 10.18 -14.49
N LYS A 260 -0.91 9.91 -14.77
CA LYS A 260 0.24 10.58 -14.13
C LYS A 260 0.16 12.10 -14.28
N ARG A 261 -0.08 12.59 -15.48
CA ARG A 261 -0.22 14.02 -15.76
C ARG A 261 -1.41 14.65 -15.04
N LEU A 262 -2.52 13.92 -14.96
CA LEU A 262 -3.70 14.39 -14.22
C LEU A 262 -3.41 14.47 -12.71
N ILE A 263 -2.80 13.46 -12.10
CA ILE A 263 -2.43 13.47 -10.68
C ILE A 263 -1.48 14.63 -10.37
N GLN A 264 -0.48 14.88 -11.21
CA GLN A 264 0.43 16.01 -11.06
C GLN A 264 -0.29 17.36 -11.16
N ALA A 265 -1.26 17.47 -12.06
CA ALA A 265 -2.07 18.69 -12.19
C ALA A 265 -3.01 18.90 -10.99
N VAL A 266 -3.58 17.82 -10.45
CA VAL A 266 -4.41 17.85 -9.24
C VAL A 266 -3.57 18.23 -8.02
N GLU A 267 -2.35 17.72 -7.90
CA GLU A 267 -1.38 18.10 -6.85
C GLU A 267 -1.02 19.59 -6.93
N ALA A 268 -0.67 20.06 -8.14
CA ALA A 268 -0.41 21.48 -8.40
C ALA A 268 -1.62 22.37 -8.12
N GLY A 269 -2.85 21.85 -8.28
CA GLY A 269 -4.11 22.51 -7.93
C GLY A 269 -4.38 22.61 -6.42
N GLY A 270 -3.52 22.04 -5.57
CA GLY A 270 -3.63 22.13 -4.11
C GLY A 270 -4.53 21.06 -3.48
N MET A 271 -4.78 19.95 -4.16
CA MET A 271 -5.51 18.81 -3.57
C MET A 271 -4.76 18.27 -2.33
N LYS A 272 -5.53 17.86 -1.32
CA LYS A 272 -4.98 17.21 -0.12
C LYS A 272 -4.25 15.93 -0.48
N ALA A 273 -3.09 15.72 0.18
CA ALA A 273 -2.26 14.55 -0.07
C ALA A 273 -2.99 13.22 0.19
N GLU A 274 -3.94 13.20 1.14
CA GLU A 274 -4.76 12.04 1.45
C GLU A 274 -5.66 11.63 0.27
N ASN A 275 -6.25 12.60 -0.43
CA ASN A 275 -7.11 12.35 -1.59
C ASN A 275 -6.29 11.87 -2.79
N ILE A 276 -5.11 12.47 -3.02
CA ILE A 276 -4.17 11.99 -4.06
C ILE A 276 -3.76 10.55 -3.77
N ALA A 277 -3.37 10.26 -2.53
CA ALA A 277 -3.00 8.92 -2.12
C ALA A 277 -4.17 7.93 -2.25
N GLY A 278 -5.39 8.34 -1.92
CA GLY A 278 -6.60 7.56 -2.12
C GLY A 278 -6.81 7.17 -3.58
N ALA A 279 -6.67 8.12 -4.51
CA ALA A 279 -6.77 7.89 -5.95
C ALA A 279 -5.69 6.91 -6.44
N LEU A 280 -4.42 7.08 -6.00
CA LEU A 280 -3.31 6.18 -6.33
C LEU A 280 -3.53 4.76 -5.79
N VAL A 281 -4.03 4.63 -4.55
CA VAL A 281 -4.41 3.34 -3.95
C VAL A 281 -5.53 2.67 -4.74
N PHE A 282 -6.51 3.44 -5.22
CA PHE A 282 -7.60 2.93 -6.05
C PHE A 282 -7.07 2.40 -7.39
N TYR A 283 -6.25 3.19 -8.07
CA TYR A 283 -5.62 2.83 -9.35
C TYR A 283 -4.72 1.58 -9.20
N ALA A 284 -3.86 1.54 -8.17
CA ALA A 284 -3.02 0.38 -7.89
C ALA A 284 -3.83 -0.91 -7.65
N LYS A 285 -4.92 -0.84 -6.88
CA LYS A 285 -5.80 -1.99 -6.63
C LYS A 285 -6.50 -2.50 -7.88
N LYS A 286 -6.78 -1.61 -8.85
CA LYS A 286 -7.43 -1.96 -10.11
C LYS A 286 -6.49 -2.71 -11.06
N TYR A 287 -5.25 -2.24 -11.20
CA TYR A 287 -4.32 -2.72 -12.23
C TYR A 287 -3.24 -3.68 -11.73
N ILE A 288 -2.97 -3.73 -10.42
CA ILE A 288 -2.02 -4.67 -9.83
C ILE A 288 -2.78 -5.83 -9.17
N PRO A 289 -2.83 -7.03 -9.78
CA PRO A 289 -3.70 -8.13 -9.35
C PRO A 289 -3.50 -8.58 -7.89
N GLN A 290 -2.28 -8.55 -7.40
CA GLN A 290 -1.91 -8.98 -6.04
C GLN A 290 -2.40 -8.01 -4.95
N MET A 291 -2.79 -6.79 -5.33
CA MET A 291 -3.32 -5.78 -4.40
C MET A 291 -4.79 -5.98 -4.06
N ASN A 292 -5.53 -6.77 -4.83
CA ASN A 292 -6.97 -7.00 -4.63
C ASN A 292 -7.23 -8.41 -4.11
N ARG A 293 -7.54 -8.55 -2.82
CA ARG A 293 -7.85 -9.86 -2.18
C ARG A 293 -9.11 -10.56 -2.74
N GLN A 294 -9.94 -9.86 -3.52
CA GLN A 294 -11.24 -10.38 -3.96
C GLN A 294 -11.25 -10.93 -5.40
N SER A 295 -10.22 -10.73 -6.19
CA SER A 295 -10.25 -11.08 -7.61
C SER A 295 -9.87 -12.53 -7.94
N SER A 296 -9.52 -13.37 -6.95
CA SER A 296 -9.06 -14.74 -7.22
C SER A 296 -10.10 -15.70 -7.80
N PHE A 297 -11.42 -15.43 -7.75
CA PHE A 297 -12.43 -16.41 -8.16
C PHE A 297 -13.72 -15.92 -8.84
N LYS A 298 -13.90 -14.64 -9.18
CA LYS A 298 -15.21 -14.17 -9.68
C LYS A 298 -15.27 -13.52 -11.06
N ASN A 299 -14.18 -13.31 -11.80
CA ASN A 299 -14.24 -12.63 -13.09
C ASN A 299 -13.92 -13.52 -14.31
N LEU A 300 -14.44 -14.75 -14.33
CA LEU A 300 -14.41 -15.60 -15.53
C LEU A 300 -15.63 -15.39 -16.45
N ASN A 301 -16.59 -14.52 -16.11
CA ASN A 301 -17.85 -14.37 -16.86
C ASN A 301 -18.22 -12.92 -17.27
N SER A 302 -17.30 -11.97 -17.22
CA SER A 302 -17.51 -10.64 -17.83
C SER A 302 -16.71 -10.58 -19.13
N GLY A 303 -17.38 -10.56 -20.25
CA GLY A 303 -16.83 -10.60 -21.62
C GLY A 303 -16.10 -9.32 -22.07
N THR A 304 -15.41 -8.63 -21.20
CA THR A 304 -14.39 -7.62 -21.53
C THR A 304 -13.03 -8.23 -21.26
N THR A 305 -12.39 -8.72 -22.29
CA THR A 305 -10.97 -9.09 -22.32
C THR A 305 -10.12 -7.84 -22.08
N ILE A 306 -10.00 -7.40 -20.83
CA ILE A 306 -8.88 -6.56 -20.45
C ILE A 306 -7.67 -7.52 -20.51
N SER A 307 -6.82 -7.35 -21.50
CA SER A 307 -5.54 -8.06 -21.58
C SER A 307 -4.79 -7.77 -20.27
N ILE A 308 -4.55 -8.81 -19.48
CA ILE A 308 -3.76 -8.68 -18.24
C ILE A 308 -2.37 -8.20 -18.70
N PRO A 309 -1.87 -7.04 -18.21
CA PRO A 309 -0.55 -6.55 -18.54
C PRO A 309 0.51 -7.63 -18.24
N SER A 310 1.58 -7.67 -19.03
CA SER A 310 2.70 -8.57 -18.73
C SER A 310 3.29 -8.28 -17.35
N GLU A 311 4.01 -9.21 -16.73
CA GLU A 311 4.67 -8.98 -15.43
C GLU A 311 5.63 -7.79 -15.49
N ALA A 312 6.31 -7.60 -16.61
CA ALA A 312 7.17 -6.44 -16.85
C ALA A 312 6.39 -5.13 -16.87
N ASP A 313 5.23 -5.11 -17.54
CA ASP A 313 4.35 -3.93 -17.56
C ASP A 313 3.78 -3.62 -16.18
N GLN A 314 3.46 -4.66 -15.40
CA GLN A 314 3.01 -4.50 -14.01
C GLN A 314 4.11 -3.95 -13.10
N GLY A 315 5.36 -4.36 -13.31
CA GLY A 315 6.53 -3.83 -12.62
C GLY A 315 6.74 -2.35 -12.90
N ALA A 316 6.72 -1.96 -14.17
CA ALA A 316 6.84 -0.57 -14.60
C ALA A 316 5.69 0.30 -14.06
N LEU A 317 4.46 -0.22 -14.11
CA LEU A 317 3.29 0.44 -13.53
C LEU A 317 3.45 0.68 -12.02
N LEU A 318 3.93 -0.31 -11.29
CA LEU A 318 4.16 -0.20 -9.85
C LEU A 318 5.20 0.86 -9.55
N GLU A 319 6.30 0.91 -10.29
CA GLU A 319 7.37 1.90 -10.11
C GLU A 319 6.86 3.33 -10.31
N GLU A 320 6.10 3.58 -11.35
CA GLU A 320 5.48 4.88 -11.63
C GLU A 320 4.48 5.28 -10.53
N ILE A 321 3.67 4.35 -10.05
CA ILE A 321 2.74 4.63 -8.93
C ILE A 321 3.51 4.99 -7.66
N VAL A 322 4.58 4.26 -7.34
CA VAL A 322 5.40 4.52 -6.15
C VAL A 322 6.06 5.91 -6.21
N GLU A 323 6.47 6.34 -7.40
CA GLU A 323 7.03 7.68 -7.61
C GLU A 323 6.01 8.80 -7.33
N LEU A 324 4.74 8.58 -7.70
CA LEU A 324 3.65 9.54 -7.51
C LEU A 324 3.14 9.63 -6.06
N ILE A 325 3.45 8.67 -5.20
CA ILE A 325 2.98 8.66 -3.81
C ILE A 325 3.52 9.89 -3.05
N PRO A 326 2.67 10.70 -2.40
CA PRO A 326 3.12 11.81 -1.56
C PRO A 326 4.08 11.39 -0.44
N ASN A 327 5.10 12.19 -0.15
CA ASN A 327 6.15 11.89 0.84
C ASN A 327 5.76 12.26 2.29
N GLN A 328 4.48 12.27 2.64
CA GLN A 328 4.01 12.66 3.96
C GLN A 328 3.69 11.40 4.81
N LYS A 329 4.10 11.43 6.10
CA LYS A 329 3.80 10.36 7.06
C LYS A 329 2.29 10.24 7.26
N GLY A 330 1.76 9.02 7.25
CA GLY A 330 0.36 8.71 7.57
C GLY A 330 -0.64 8.85 6.42
N VAL A 331 -0.24 9.43 5.27
CA VAL A 331 -1.11 9.62 4.09
C VAL A 331 -1.54 8.28 3.47
N ILE A 332 -0.63 7.32 3.44
CA ILE A 332 -0.91 5.94 3.05
C ILE A 332 -0.66 5.02 4.24
N HIS A 333 -1.59 4.13 4.53
CA HIS A 333 -1.43 3.15 5.60
C HIS A 333 -0.21 2.26 5.40
N THR A 334 0.58 2.05 6.45
CA THR A 334 1.79 1.21 6.44
C THR A 334 1.55 -0.17 5.86
N ARG A 335 0.40 -0.77 6.16
CA ARG A 335 -0.02 -2.05 5.60
C ARG A 335 -0.10 -2.05 4.07
N PHE A 336 -0.53 -0.95 3.45
CA PHE A 336 -0.59 -0.85 1.99
C PHE A 336 0.80 -0.70 1.39
N LEU A 337 1.67 0.11 2.00
CA LEU A 337 3.07 0.25 1.58
C LEU A 337 3.83 -1.08 1.65
N LEU A 338 3.63 -1.86 2.72
CA LEU A 338 4.23 -3.19 2.87
C LEU A 338 3.71 -4.19 1.82
N ARG A 339 2.44 -4.07 1.41
CA ARG A 339 1.92 -4.86 0.29
C ARG A 339 2.56 -4.46 -1.03
N LEU A 340 2.71 -3.16 -1.30
CA LEU A 340 3.43 -2.68 -2.48
C LEU A 340 4.87 -3.19 -2.49
N LEU A 341 5.56 -3.16 -1.34
CA LEU A 341 6.92 -3.66 -1.21
C LEU A 341 7.01 -5.17 -1.52
N ARG A 342 6.11 -5.98 -0.98
CA ARG A 342 6.04 -7.42 -1.31
C ARG A 342 5.76 -7.64 -2.80
N THR A 343 4.87 -6.84 -3.38
CA THR A 343 4.56 -6.92 -4.82
C THR A 343 5.75 -6.49 -5.66
N ALA A 344 6.48 -5.44 -5.25
CA ALA A 344 7.71 -4.99 -5.90
C ALA A 344 8.81 -6.07 -5.89
N MET A 345 8.91 -6.84 -4.80
CA MET A 345 9.83 -7.98 -4.73
C MET A 345 9.42 -9.11 -5.68
N VAL A 346 8.13 -9.45 -5.73
CA VAL A 346 7.61 -10.50 -6.63
C VAL A 346 7.78 -10.12 -8.09
N LEU A 347 7.49 -8.88 -8.46
CA LEU A 347 7.62 -8.35 -9.82
C LEU A 347 9.07 -7.97 -10.18
N GLN A 348 10.03 -8.19 -9.27
CA GLN A 348 11.45 -7.84 -9.45
C GLN A 348 11.65 -6.36 -9.86
N ALA A 349 10.84 -5.46 -9.28
CA ALA A 349 10.98 -4.04 -9.51
C ALA A 349 12.40 -3.53 -9.18
N SER A 350 12.75 -2.36 -9.70
CA SER A 350 14.08 -1.77 -9.50
C SER A 350 14.45 -1.62 -8.03
N GLN A 351 15.75 -1.66 -7.72
CA GLN A 351 16.22 -1.45 -6.35
C GLN A 351 15.81 -0.07 -5.82
N ALA A 352 15.83 0.96 -6.68
CA ALA A 352 15.41 2.31 -6.30
C ALA A 352 13.93 2.37 -5.85
N CYS A 353 13.05 1.63 -6.51
CA CYS A 353 11.64 1.51 -6.11
C CYS A 353 11.50 0.83 -4.75
N ARG A 354 12.22 -0.28 -4.53
CA ARG A 354 12.22 -1.00 -3.24
C ARG A 354 12.76 -0.13 -2.11
N ASP A 355 13.89 0.54 -2.31
CA ASP A 355 14.49 1.46 -1.32
C ASP A 355 13.55 2.63 -0.99
N ASN A 356 12.83 3.16 -1.99
CA ASN A 356 11.82 4.19 -1.78
C ASN A 356 10.68 3.68 -0.87
N LEU A 357 10.18 2.48 -1.12
CA LEU A 357 9.13 1.86 -0.29
C LEU A 357 9.63 1.53 1.12
N GLU A 358 10.83 0.95 1.27
CA GLU A 358 11.47 0.67 2.56
C GLU A 358 11.61 1.94 3.40
N ARG A 359 12.08 3.04 2.79
CA ARG A 359 12.18 4.35 3.44
C ARG A 359 10.82 4.88 3.89
N ARG A 360 9.76 4.78 3.04
CA ARG A 360 8.40 5.22 3.39
C ARG A 360 7.80 4.39 4.52
N VAL A 361 8.04 3.09 4.53
CA VAL A 361 7.64 2.22 5.65
C VAL A 361 8.40 2.60 6.92
N GLY A 362 9.71 2.85 6.81
CA GLY A 362 10.54 3.32 7.91
C GLY A 362 10.02 4.60 8.57
N LEU A 363 9.58 5.60 7.77
CA LEU A 363 8.97 6.84 8.28
C LEU A 363 7.80 6.62 9.25
N GLN A 364 7.07 5.52 9.12
CA GLN A 364 5.87 5.21 9.90
C GLN A 364 5.86 3.77 10.45
N LEU A 365 7.04 3.26 10.80
CA LEU A 365 7.20 1.90 11.33
C LEU A 365 6.46 1.70 12.65
N ASP A 366 6.26 2.76 13.42
CA ASP A 366 5.46 2.81 14.64
C ASP A 366 3.98 2.42 14.43
N GLN A 367 3.49 2.48 13.18
CA GLN A 367 2.11 2.11 12.81
C GLN A 367 2.03 0.72 12.15
N ALA A 368 3.14 0.00 12.06
CA ALA A 368 3.17 -1.32 11.43
C ALA A 368 2.67 -2.42 12.38
N ALA A 369 1.93 -3.38 11.83
CA ALA A 369 1.59 -4.60 12.52
C ALA A 369 2.62 -5.70 12.23
N LEU A 370 2.87 -6.59 13.20
CA LEU A 370 3.82 -7.69 13.07
C LEU A 370 3.58 -8.55 11.82
N GLU A 371 2.31 -8.90 11.57
CA GLU A 371 1.91 -9.73 10.42
C GLU A 371 2.25 -9.10 9.06
N ASP A 372 2.29 -7.77 9.01
CA ASP A 372 2.54 -7.04 7.80
C ASP A 372 4.04 -6.87 7.50
N ILE A 373 4.93 -6.92 8.51
CA ILE A 373 6.38 -6.82 8.34
C ILE A 373 7.09 -8.16 8.11
N LEU A 374 6.42 -9.28 8.36
CA LEU A 374 6.93 -10.62 8.06
C LEU A 374 6.92 -10.84 6.53
N VAL A 375 7.90 -10.26 5.85
CA VAL A 375 8.06 -10.35 4.40
C VAL A 375 8.74 -11.69 4.06
N PRO A 376 8.11 -12.57 3.25
CA PRO A 376 8.74 -13.83 2.88
C PRO A 376 10.02 -13.61 2.08
N ASN A 377 11.03 -14.44 2.33
CA ASN A 377 12.24 -14.45 1.52
C ASN A 377 11.95 -15.13 0.17
N LEU A 378 12.03 -14.38 -0.93
CA LEU A 378 11.79 -14.86 -2.29
C LEU A 378 13.08 -15.26 -3.02
N GLY A 379 14.22 -15.25 -2.31
CA GLY A 379 15.52 -15.64 -2.85
C GLY A 379 15.59 -17.13 -3.18
N TYR A 380 16.42 -17.48 -4.18
CA TYR A 380 16.66 -18.87 -4.58
C TYR A 380 17.62 -19.63 -3.64
N SER A 381 18.27 -18.94 -2.72
CA SER A 381 19.16 -19.55 -1.71
C SER A 381 18.35 -19.95 -0.47
N VAL A 382 18.65 -21.13 0.08
CA VAL A 382 18.05 -21.61 1.34
C VAL A 382 18.62 -20.80 2.50
N GLU A 383 18.13 -19.57 2.63
CA GLU A 383 18.43 -18.72 3.77
C GLU A 383 17.27 -18.78 4.77
N THR A 384 16.90 -17.66 5.33
CA THR A 384 15.81 -17.57 6.29
C THR A 384 14.42 -17.56 5.60
N LEU A 385 13.38 -17.99 6.33
CA LEU A 385 11.99 -17.98 5.86
C LEU A 385 11.51 -16.57 5.51
N TYR A 386 11.96 -15.58 6.26
CA TYR A 386 11.64 -14.17 6.06
C TYR A 386 12.87 -13.37 5.63
N ASP A 387 12.66 -12.27 4.89
CA ASP A 387 13.71 -11.35 4.47
C ASP A 387 14.10 -10.41 5.63
N ILE A 388 15.06 -10.86 6.42
CA ILE A 388 15.56 -10.14 7.60
C ILE A 388 16.32 -8.88 7.19
N ASP A 389 17.02 -8.91 6.07
CA ASP A 389 17.81 -7.77 5.60
C ASP A 389 16.89 -6.62 5.16
N CYS A 390 15.74 -6.93 4.54
CA CYS A 390 14.71 -5.94 4.24
C CYS A 390 14.20 -5.26 5.52
N PHE A 391 13.86 -6.05 6.54
CA PHE A 391 13.39 -5.47 7.80
C PHE A 391 14.49 -4.65 8.50
N GLN A 392 15.75 -5.09 8.46
CA GLN A 392 16.89 -4.32 8.99
C GLN A 392 17.00 -2.95 8.31
N ARG A 393 16.92 -2.87 6.96
CA ARG A 393 16.96 -1.58 6.25
C ARG A 393 15.80 -0.66 6.60
N ILE A 394 14.59 -1.21 6.74
CA ILE A 394 13.41 -0.45 7.19
C ILE A 394 13.64 0.12 8.60
N LEU A 395 14.17 -0.69 9.51
CA LEU A 395 14.49 -0.27 10.87
C LEU A 395 15.58 0.79 10.90
N ASP A 396 16.63 0.64 10.08
CA ASP A 396 17.72 1.61 9.96
C ASP A 396 17.20 2.98 9.47
N HIS A 397 16.25 3.00 8.53
CA HIS A 397 15.59 4.23 8.10
C HIS A 397 14.81 4.90 9.23
N PHE A 398 14.05 4.13 10.01
CA PHE A 398 13.34 4.67 11.18
C PHE A 398 14.31 5.26 12.21
N MET A 399 15.35 4.51 12.56
CA MET A 399 16.34 4.94 13.56
C MET A 399 17.13 6.17 13.11
N SER A 400 17.42 6.31 11.82
CA SER A 400 18.09 7.49 11.26
C SER A 400 17.25 8.75 11.42
N ILE A 401 15.94 8.66 11.28
CA ILE A 401 15.00 9.78 11.44
C ILE A 401 14.88 10.17 12.91
N GLU A 402 14.74 9.19 13.81
CA GLU A 402 14.70 9.45 15.25
C GLU A 402 15.99 10.11 15.75
N GLN A 403 17.15 9.69 15.27
CA GLN A 403 18.44 10.32 15.58
C GLN A 403 18.55 11.74 15.02
N ALA A 404 18.06 11.98 13.80
CA ALA A 404 18.06 13.32 13.20
C ALA A 404 17.13 14.28 13.97
N SER A 405 15.95 13.81 14.40
CA SER A 405 15.01 14.61 15.21
C SER A 405 15.57 14.93 16.60
N ALA A 406 16.25 13.98 17.23
CA ALA A 406 16.92 14.20 18.50
C ALA A 406 18.11 15.20 18.40
N ALA A 407 18.83 15.19 17.30
CA ALA A 407 19.95 16.10 17.04
C ALA A 407 19.49 17.54 16.68
N ALA A 408 18.30 17.69 16.12
CA ALA A 408 17.76 18.98 15.70
C ALA A 408 17.11 19.79 16.84
N SER A 409 16.91 19.20 18.03
CA SER A 409 16.38 19.90 19.20
C SER A 409 17.52 20.60 19.96
N PRO A 410 17.72 21.93 19.83
CA PRO A 410 18.60 22.66 20.74
C PRO A 410 17.95 22.71 22.12
N CYS A 411 18.75 22.43 23.16
CA CYS A 411 18.36 22.45 24.56
C CYS A 411 17.93 23.86 25.03
N ILE A 412 16.69 24.25 24.72
CA ILE A 412 16.00 25.33 25.43
C ILE A 412 14.62 24.76 25.81
N VAL A 413 14.53 24.37 27.07
CA VAL A 413 13.30 23.84 27.67
C VAL A 413 12.36 25.01 27.92
N GLU A 414 11.50 25.32 26.95
CA GLU A 414 10.23 26.01 27.24
C GLU A 414 9.15 24.96 27.48
N GLU A 415 8.37 25.17 28.52
CA GLU A 415 7.37 24.24 29.08
C GLU A 415 6.30 23.73 28.12
N SER A 416 6.24 24.27 26.88
CA SER A 416 5.34 23.85 25.79
C SER A 416 5.88 22.70 24.92
N GLN A 417 7.17 22.32 25.03
CA GLN A 417 7.80 21.26 24.23
C GLN A 417 7.77 19.86 24.88
N LEU A 418 7.20 19.74 26.10
CA LEU A 418 7.06 18.43 26.77
C LEU A 418 6.19 17.44 25.98
N MET A 419 5.34 17.93 25.06
CA MET A 419 4.43 17.08 24.28
C MET A 419 5.11 16.41 23.08
N GLU A 420 6.06 17.06 22.40
CA GLU A 420 6.76 16.46 21.26
C GLU A 420 7.78 15.37 21.70
N GLY A 421 8.47 15.59 22.80
CA GLY A 421 9.41 14.60 23.36
C GLY A 421 8.73 13.31 23.84
N THR A 422 7.49 13.41 24.34
CA THR A 422 6.69 12.24 24.76
C THR A 422 6.19 11.44 23.57
N HIS A 423 5.86 12.08 22.43
CA HIS A 423 5.43 11.40 21.22
C HIS A 423 6.58 10.59 20.59
N SER A 424 7.78 11.13 20.53
CA SER A 424 8.97 10.44 20.01
C SER A 424 9.33 9.20 20.86
N LEU A 425 9.33 9.33 22.19
CA LEU A 425 9.56 8.18 23.08
C LEU A 425 8.49 7.10 22.94
N THR A 426 7.23 7.49 22.72
CA THR A 426 6.14 6.54 22.51
C THR A 426 6.31 5.79 21.18
N SER A 427 6.63 6.50 20.11
CA SER A 427 6.89 5.92 18.78
C SER A 427 8.04 4.90 18.82
N LEU A 428 9.16 5.29 19.44
CA LEU A 428 10.32 4.43 19.61
C LEU A 428 10.02 3.19 20.48
N THR A 429 9.20 3.35 21.51
CA THR A 429 8.76 2.22 22.36
C THR A 429 7.84 1.25 21.59
N MET A 430 6.95 1.77 20.74
CA MET A 430 6.12 0.93 19.87
C MET A 430 6.98 0.12 18.91
N VAL A 431 7.98 0.75 18.28
CA VAL A 431 8.92 0.06 17.40
C VAL A 431 9.78 -0.94 18.16
N ALA A 432 10.21 -0.64 19.40
CA ALA A 432 10.94 -1.58 20.24
C ALA A 432 10.13 -2.87 20.49
N ASN A 433 8.86 -2.73 20.86
CA ASN A 433 7.97 -3.86 21.04
C ASN A 433 7.74 -4.64 19.74
N LEU A 434 7.62 -3.94 18.62
CA LEU A 434 7.48 -4.55 17.30
C LEU A 434 8.71 -5.37 16.90
N VAL A 435 9.92 -4.83 17.15
CA VAL A 435 11.19 -5.52 16.90
C VAL A 435 11.33 -6.76 17.78
N ASP A 436 10.99 -6.64 19.06
CA ASP A 436 11.06 -7.78 19.99
C ASP A 436 10.06 -8.89 19.59
N ALA A 437 8.86 -8.53 19.15
CA ALA A 437 7.87 -9.47 18.61
C ALA A 437 8.35 -10.10 17.30
N TYR A 438 8.91 -9.31 16.39
CA TYR A 438 9.49 -9.80 15.14
C TYR A 438 10.63 -10.81 15.39
N LEU A 439 11.55 -10.47 16.29
CA LEU A 439 12.64 -11.35 16.69
C LEU A 439 12.11 -12.67 17.27
N ALA A 440 11.05 -12.64 18.05
CA ALA A 440 10.44 -13.87 18.62
C ALA A 440 9.85 -14.78 17.52
N ASP A 441 9.29 -14.19 16.46
CA ASP A 441 8.69 -14.93 15.34
C ASP A 441 9.74 -15.49 14.37
N VAL A 442 10.87 -14.80 14.18
CA VAL A 442 11.95 -15.28 13.30
C VAL A 442 12.96 -16.17 14.03
N ALA A 443 13.03 -16.12 15.36
CA ALA A 443 13.95 -16.88 16.20
C ALA A 443 13.88 -18.42 16.03
N PRO A 444 12.73 -19.05 15.70
CA PRO A 444 12.67 -20.50 15.45
C PRO A 444 13.41 -20.94 14.19
N ASP A 445 13.72 -20.04 13.27
CA ASP A 445 14.39 -20.36 12.01
C ASP A 445 15.86 -20.71 12.26
N ILE A 446 16.21 -21.97 12.03
CA ILE A 446 17.56 -22.50 12.23
C ILE A 446 18.64 -21.88 11.33
N ASN A 447 18.21 -21.25 10.23
CA ASN A 447 19.11 -20.56 9.30
C ASN A 447 19.41 -19.12 9.72
N LEU A 448 18.72 -18.60 10.76
CA LEU A 448 18.97 -17.26 11.28
C LEU A 448 20.30 -17.20 12.01
N LYS A 449 21.30 -16.63 11.37
CA LYS A 449 22.67 -16.51 11.91
C LYS A 449 22.70 -15.54 13.10
N PHE A 450 23.49 -15.89 14.13
CA PHE A 450 23.67 -15.10 15.35
C PHE A 450 23.97 -13.62 15.08
N PRO A 451 24.88 -13.21 14.16
CA PRO A 451 25.14 -11.80 13.91
C PRO A 451 23.92 -11.00 13.42
N LYS A 452 23.04 -11.62 12.61
CA LYS A 452 21.81 -10.96 12.13
C LYS A 452 20.81 -10.73 13.27
N PHE A 453 20.60 -11.78 14.10
CA PHE A 453 19.74 -11.63 15.29
C PHE A 453 20.29 -10.55 16.23
N GLN A 454 21.60 -10.55 16.48
CA GLN A 454 22.25 -9.57 17.34
C GLN A 454 22.12 -8.14 16.79
N ALA A 455 22.32 -7.93 15.47
CA ALA A 455 22.22 -6.63 14.83
C ALA A 455 20.83 -6.03 14.99
N LEU A 456 19.77 -6.80 14.72
CA LEU A 456 18.39 -6.35 14.89
C LEU A 456 18.06 -6.00 16.35
N ALA A 457 18.45 -6.87 17.28
CA ALA A 457 18.18 -6.65 18.70
C ALA A 457 18.90 -5.42 19.26
N ALA A 458 20.13 -5.19 18.79
CA ALA A 458 20.98 -4.05 19.20
C ALA A 458 20.62 -2.72 18.49
N ALA A 459 19.90 -2.76 17.39
CA ALA A 459 19.49 -1.56 16.66
C ALA A 459 18.58 -0.66 17.51
N VAL A 460 17.78 -1.24 18.41
CA VAL A 460 16.89 -0.51 19.31
C VAL A 460 17.57 -0.30 20.66
N PRO A 461 17.73 0.95 21.12
CA PRO A 461 18.42 1.27 22.37
C PRO A 461 17.62 0.78 23.59
N ASP A 462 18.35 0.45 24.69
CA ASP A 462 17.76 -0.11 25.92
C ASP A 462 16.72 0.83 26.59
N TYR A 463 16.88 2.14 26.45
CA TYR A 463 15.92 3.10 27.03
C TYR A 463 14.55 3.06 26.33
N ALA A 464 14.47 2.60 25.09
CA ALA A 464 13.22 2.44 24.35
C ALA A 464 12.38 1.23 24.82
N ARG A 465 13.00 0.32 25.58
CA ARG A 465 12.35 -0.85 26.17
C ARG A 465 12.03 -0.60 27.63
N PRO A 466 10.81 -0.26 28.03
CA PRO A 466 10.42 -0.13 29.44
C PRO A 466 10.50 -1.45 30.17
N LEU A 467 10.14 -2.56 29.50
CA LEU A 467 10.30 -3.93 29.95
C LEU A 467 11.15 -4.72 28.95
N SER A 468 11.95 -5.66 29.46
CA SER A 468 12.79 -6.53 28.63
C SER A 468 12.17 -7.93 28.39
N ASP A 469 10.89 -8.10 28.65
CA ASP A 469 10.20 -9.40 28.53
C ASP A 469 10.12 -9.85 27.07
N GLY A 470 9.86 -8.93 26.15
CA GLY A 470 9.78 -9.21 24.71
C GLY A 470 11.09 -9.75 24.16
N ILE A 471 12.20 -9.02 24.41
CA ILE A 471 13.53 -9.45 23.98
C ILE A 471 13.98 -10.71 24.69
N TYR A 472 13.64 -10.90 25.99
CA TYR A 472 13.90 -12.13 26.70
C TYR A 472 13.22 -13.34 26.04
N ARG A 473 11.94 -13.20 25.69
CA ARG A 473 11.18 -14.22 24.97
C ARG A 473 11.85 -14.58 23.64
N ALA A 474 12.26 -13.60 22.87
CA ALA A 474 12.96 -13.81 21.59
C ALA A 474 14.28 -14.55 21.78
N ILE A 475 15.07 -14.17 22.81
CA ILE A 475 16.32 -14.84 23.16
C ILE A 475 16.08 -16.31 23.58
N ASP A 476 15.08 -16.57 24.41
CA ASP A 476 14.78 -17.94 24.85
C ASP A 476 14.40 -18.84 23.69
N ILE A 477 13.54 -18.35 22.77
CA ILE A 477 13.15 -19.07 21.56
C ILE A 477 14.38 -19.32 20.67
N TYR A 478 15.23 -18.30 20.50
CA TYR A 478 16.45 -18.42 19.70
C TYR A 478 17.41 -19.45 20.28
N LEU A 479 17.69 -19.42 21.59
CA LEU A 479 18.54 -20.40 22.27
C LEU A 479 17.98 -21.81 22.18
N LYS A 480 16.66 -21.97 22.20
CA LYS A 480 15.98 -23.26 22.03
C LYS A 480 16.16 -23.81 20.62
N ALA A 481 16.06 -22.96 19.59
CA ALA A 481 16.19 -23.35 18.19
C ALA A 481 17.66 -23.59 17.78
N HIS A 482 18.64 -22.94 18.47
CA HIS A 482 20.07 -22.97 18.13
C HIS A 482 20.92 -23.60 19.25
N PRO A 483 20.76 -24.90 19.57
CA PRO A 483 21.48 -25.55 20.69
C PRO A 483 22.98 -25.63 20.47
N TRP A 484 23.47 -25.46 19.24
CA TRP A 484 24.90 -25.54 18.88
C TRP A 484 25.68 -24.27 19.18
N LEU A 485 25.04 -23.20 19.66
CA LEU A 485 25.73 -21.96 20.04
C LEU A 485 26.76 -22.22 21.14
N THR A 486 27.92 -21.60 21.00
CA THR A 486 28.97 -21.59 22.00
C THR A 486 28.54 -20.83 23.26
N ASP A 487 29.15 -21.13 24.41
CA ASP A 487 28.86 -20.41 25.64
C ASP A 487 29.14 -18.89 25.53
N SER A 488 30.15 -18.52 24.75
CA SER A 488 30.45 -17.12 24.46
C SER A 488 29.31 -16.41 23.69
N GLU A 489 28.78 -17.05 22.65
CA GLU A 489 27.65 -16.52 21.87
C GLU A 489 26.38 -16.46 22.72
N ARG A 490 26.12 -17.48 23.58
CA ARG A 490 25.02 -17.44 24.54
C ARG A 490 25.13 -16.29 25.54
N GLU A 491 26.33 -15.99 26.01
CA GLU A 491 26.55 -14.81 26.86
C GLU A 491 26.35 -13.50 26.09
N GLN A 492 26.80 -13.42 24.84
CA GLN A 492 26.65 -12.22 24.02
C GLN A 492 25.17 -11.92 23.72
N ILE A 493 24.38 -12.93 23.35
CA ILE A 493 22.95 -12.74 23.09
C ILE A 493 22.21 -12.30 24.35
N CYS A 494 22.56 -12.84 25.51
CA CYS A 494 21.92 -12.48 26.77
C CYS A 494 22.26 -11.07 27.26
N ARG A 495 23.35 -10.45 26.76
CA ARG A 495 23.67 -9.04 27.06
C ARG A 495 22.74 -8.04 26.37
N LEU A 496 21.95 -8.48 25.40
CA LEU A 496 20.95 -7.66 24.71
C LEU A 496 19.73 -7.37 25.58
N MET A 497 19.49 -8.15 26.63
CA MET A 497 18.40 -7.91 27.58
C MET A 497 18.92 -7.27 28.87
N ASN A 498 18.11 -6.37 29.42
CA ASN A 498 18.38 -5.80 30.73
C ASN A 498 17.64 -6.57 31.83
N CYS A 499 18.37 -7.34 32.62
CA CYS A 499 17.78 -8.17 33.69
C CYS A 499 17.03 -7.34 34.77
N GLN A 500 17.31 -6.05 34.91
CA GLN A 500 16.60 -5.15 35.85
C GLN A 500 15.18 -4.83 35.39
N LYS A 501 14.94 -4.88 34.07
CA LYS A 501 13.67 -4.54 33.43
C LYS A 501 12.77 -5.73 33.15
N LEU A 502 13.12 -6.91 33.66
CA LEU A 502 12.25 -8.09 33.54
C LEU A 502 11.06 -7.99 34.51
N SER A 503 9.87 -8.39 34.07
CA SER A 503 8.72 -8.58 34.93
C SER A 503 8.95 -9.69 35.94
N LEU A 504 8.11 -9.79 36.97
CA LEU A 504 8.20 -10.87 37.95
C LEU A 504 8.04 -12.25 37.29
N GLU A 505 7.11 -12.36 36.34
CA GLU A 505 6.85 -13.62 35.61
C GLU A 505 8.05 -13.99 34.74
N ALA A 506 8.59 -13.04 33.97
CA ALA A 506 9.78 -13.26 33.13
C ALA A 506 11.02 -13.60 33.96
N SER A 507 11.23 -12.94 35.11
CA SER A 507 12.32 -13.22 36.04
C SER A 507 12.22 -14.63 36.62
N THR A 508 11.04 -15.05 37.05
CA THR A 508 10.79 -16.40 37.58
C THR A 508 11.08 -17.47 36.54
N HIS A 509 10.60 -17.24 35.29
CA HIS A 509 10.89 -18.16 34.19
C HIS A 509 12.39 -18.19 33.88
N ALA A 510 13.06 -17.03 33.83
CA ALA A 510 14.48 -16.90 33.51
C ALA A 510 15.36 -17.58 34.59
N ALA A 511 14.97 -17.49 35.85
CA ALA A 511 15.69 -18.16 36.97
C ALA A 511 15.71 -19.70 36.84
N GLN A 512 14.70 -20.27 36.19
CA GLN A 512 14.55 -21.71 35.99
C GLN A 512 15.01 -22.20 34.60
N ASN A 513 15.41 -21.27 33.75
CA ASN A 513 15.74 -21.58 32.36
C ASN A 513 17.19 -22.06 32.19
N GLU A 514 17.36 -23.37 32.05
CA GLU A 514 18.69 -24.03 31.90
C GLU A 514 19.43 -23.63 30.60
N ARG A 515 18.77 -23.01 29.64
CA ARG A 515 19.37 -22.53 28.38
C ARG A 515 20.18 -21.26 28.57
N LEU A 516 19.87 -20.49 29.62
CA LEU A 516 20.62 -19.27 29.94
C LEU A 516 21.98 -19.60 30.59
N PRO A 517 23.03 -18.81 30.33
CA PRO A 517 24.28 -18.89 31.06
C PRO A 517 24.07 -18.70 32.58
N LEU A 518 24.77 -19.44 33.39
CA LEU A 518 24.66 -19.39 34.87
C LEU A 518 24.83 -17.95 35.40
N ARG A 519 25.74 -17.19 34.80
CA ARG A 519 25.97 -15.79 35.15
C ARG A 519 24.70 -14.92 35.02
N VAL A 520 23.94 -15.14 33.95
CA VAL A 520 22.69 -14.40 33.69
C VAL A 520 21.61 -14.77 34.68
N ILE A 521 21.47 -16.08 34.99
CA ILE A 521 20.54 -16.56 36.02
C ILE A 521 20.85 -15.92 37.38
N VAL A 522 22.13 -15.83 37.74
CA VAL A 522 22.53 -15.18 38.98
C VAL A 522 22.21 -13.69 38.97
N GLN A 523 22.38 -13.00 37.83
CA GLN A 523 22.00 -11.59 37.70
C GLN A 523 20.49 -11.40 37.88
N VAL A 524 19.66 -12.21 37.22
CA VAL A 524 18.20 -12.16 37.36
C VAL A 524 17.79 -12.33 38.83
N LEU A 525 18.28 -13.36 39.50
CA LEU A 525 17.99 -13.60 40.91
C LEU A 525 18.45 -12.46 41.83
N PHE A 526 19.60 -11.84 41.53
CA PHE A 526 20.12 -10.71 42.27
C PHE A 526 19.18 -9.49 42.16
N PHE A 527 18.75 -9.15 40.95
CA PHE A 527 17.85 -8.01 40.73
C PHE A 527 16.46 -8.26 41.28
N GLU A 528 15.97 -9.48 41.24
CA GLU A 528 14.71 -9.86 41.88
C GLU A 528 14.78 -9.68 43.41
N GLN A 529 15.86 -10.12 44.03
CA GLN A 529 16.08 -9.87 45.48
C GLN A 529 16.16 -8.36 45.82
N LEU A 530 16.83 -7.56 44.98
CA LEU A 530 16.88 -6.11 45.16
C LEU A 530 15.49 -5.47 45.10
N ARG A 531 14.66 -5.86 44.14
CA ARG A 531 13.28 -5.39 44.00
C ARG A 531 12.43 -5.75 45.19
N LEU A 532 12.51 -6.97 45.68
CA LEU A 532 11.80 -7.40 46.87
C LEU A 532 12.23 -6.59 48.09
N ARG A 533 13.53 -6.32 48.28
CA ARG A 533 14.04 -5.51 49.38
C ARG A 533 13.55 -4.06 49.29
N THR A 534 13.56 -3.43 48.11
CA THR A 534 13.09 -2.06 47.91
C THR A 534 11.57 -1.94 48.14
N SER A 535 10.81 -2.94 47.68
CA SER A 535 9.37 -3.02 47.89
C SER A 535 9.03 -3.10 49.40
N ILE A 536 9.74 -3.97 50.13
CA ILE A 536 9.57 -4.12 51.57
C ILE A 536 9.99 -2.83 52.32
N SER A 537 11.13 -2.21 51.94
CA SER A 537 11.61 -0.97 52.55
C SER A 537 10.63 0.19 52.33
N SER A 538 10.08 0.32 51.14
CA SER A 538 9.09 1.37 50.83
C SER A 538 7.81 1.20 51.67
N TRP A 539 7.44 -0.03 51.99
CA TRP A 539 6.29 -0.30 52.88
C TRP A 539 6.54 0.15 54.30
N PHE A 540 7.74 -0.04 54.83
CA PHE A 540 8.13 0.44 56.17
C PHE A 540 8.18 1.98 56.25
N PHE A 541 8.70 2.66 55.18
CA PHE A 541 8.73 4.15 55.16
C PHE A 541 7.36 4.80 55.00
N VAL A 542 6.38 4.16 54.38
CA VAL A 542 5.01 4.63 54.28
C VAL A 542 4.29 4.48 55.63
N SER A 543 4.64 3.47 56.43
CA SER A 543 4.08 3.26 57.77
C SER A 543 4.59 4.31 58.80
N ASP A 544 5.87 4.72 58.72
CA ASP A 544 6.45 5.69 59.67
C ASP A 544 5.99 7.14 59.41
N ASN A 545 5.57 7.49 58.21
CA ASN A 545 5.05 8.83 57.88
C ASN A 545 3.59 9.05 58.32
N LEU A 546 2.88 8.02 58.75
CA LEU A 546 1.52 8.13 59.29
C LEU A 546 1.49 8.39 60.80
N ASP A 547 2.62 8.17 61.50
CA ASP A 547 2.71 8.36 62.96
C ASP A 547 3.30 9.71 63.41
N SER A 548 3.83 10.54 62.49
CA SER A 548 4.54 11.78 62.84
C SER A 548 3.70 13.07 62.77
N SER A 549 2.39 13.00 62.71
CA SER A 549 1.52 14.18 62.64
C SER A 549 0.55 14.24 63.85
N GLN A 550 1.09 14.27 65.07
CA GLN A 550 0.32 14.72 66.25
C GLN A 550 1.01 15.90 66.90
N ASN A 551 0.48 17.07 66.64
CA ASN A 551 0.78 18.30 67.38
C ASN A 551 -0.12 18.37 68.60
N PRO A 552 0.41 18.50 69.84
CA PRO A 552 -0.43 18.55 71.08
C PRO A 552 -0.84 19.97 71.36
N ASN A 553 -2.08 20.36 71.06
CA ASN A 553 -2.84 21.41 71.83
C ASN A 553 -4.19 21.67 71.14
N GLN A 554 -5.24 21.02 71.65
CA GLN A 554 -6.55 21.66 71.98
C GLN A 554 -7.54 20.59 72.46
N VAL A 555 -8.14 20.86 73.60
CA VAL A 555 -9.05 20.04 74.41
C VAL A 555 -10.50 20.22 73.87
N PRO A 556 -11.47 19.28 74.16
CA PRO A 556 -12.55 18.84 73.28
C PRO A 556 -13.89 19.50 73.51
N PRO A 557 -14.94 19.14 72.80
CA PRO A 557 -15.91 18.27 73.49
C PRO A 557 -16.52 17.14 72.64
N ALA A 558 -16.88 16.11 73.32
CA ALA A 558 -17.54 14.87 73.06
C ALA A 558 -18.61 14.85 71.99
N SER A 559 -18.54 13.82 71.11
CA SER A 559 -19.74 13.04 70.81
C SER A 559 -19.33 11.68 70.15
N LYS A 560 -19.99 10.66 70.69
CA LYS A 560 -19.95 9.23 70.40
C LYS A 560 -19.89 8.85 68.91
N ASN A 561 -18.95 7.95 68.53
CA ASN A 561 -19.26 6.64 67.96
C ASN A 561 -17.97 5.85 67.82
N ALA A 562 -17.83 4.86 68.67
CA ALA A 562 -16.83 3.80 68.58
C ALA A 562 -17.32 2.76 67.58
N SER A 563 -16.51 2.50 66.56
CA SER A 563 -16.31 1.17 65.95
C SER A 563 -15.57 1.31 64.61
N CYS A 564 -14.26 1.40 64.60
CA CYS A 564 -13.42 1.20 63.42
C CYS A 564 -11.90 1.04 63.73
N SER A 565 -11.54 0.69 64.97
CA SER A 565 -10.12 0.55 65.35
C SER A 565 -9.67 -0.92 65.57
N HIS A 566 -10.56 -1.89 65.38
CA HIS A 566 -10.20 -3.31 65.60
C HIS A 566 -9.85 -4.08 64.34
N GLU A 567 -10.25 -3.62 63.17
CA GLU A 567 -9.92 -4.30 61.89
C GLU A 567 -8.52 -3.96 61.35
N ARG A 568 -7.95 -2.80 61.70
CA ARG A 568 -6.60 -2.43 61.23
C ARG A 568 -5.45 -3.08 62.01
N ALA A 569 -5.67 -3.53 63.21
CA ALA A 569 -4.67 -4.23 64.01
C ALA A 569 -4.53 -5.71 63.58
N SER A 570 -5.64 -6.33 63.17
CA SER A 570 -5.61 -7.72 62.67
C SER A 570 -4.92 -7.85 61.33
N ASP A 571 -5.07 -6.88 60.40
CA ASP A 571 -4.44 -6.89 59.08
C ASP A 571 -2.91 -6.75 59.16
N VAL A 572 -2.39 -6.00 60.16
CA VAL A 572 -0.93 -5.81 60.34
C VAL A 572 -0.30 -7.10 60.95
N ASP A 573 -1.00 -7.78 61.83
CA ASP A 573 -0.53 -9.04 62.42
C ASP A 573 -0.61 -10.21 61.39
N ASP A 574 -1.64 -10.23 60.54
CA ASP A 574 -1.77 -11.21 59.43
C ASP A 574 -0.64 -11.02 58.40
N VAL A 575 -0.30 -9.77 58.08
CA VAL A 575 0.82 -9.50 57.15
C VAL A 575 2.18 -9.84 57.77
N ARG A 576 2.33 -9.60 59.10
CA ARG A 576 3.54 -9.96 59.83
C ARG A 576 3.74 -11.50 59.88
N GLU A 577 2.65 -12.23 60.08
CA GLU A 577 2.65 -13.69 60.05
C GLU A 577 2.98 -14.23 58.65
N ARG A 578 2.43 -13.61 57.59
CA ARG A 578 2.72 -13.94 56.19
C ARG A 578 4.16 -13.64 55.79
N VAL A 579 4.74 -12.54 56.26
CA VAL A 579 6.17 -12.24 56.09
C VAL A 579 7.05 -13.28 56.79
N CYS A 580 6.69 -13.69 57.98
CA CYS A 580 7.42 -14.71 58.73
C CYS A 580 7.32 -16.11 58.08
N GLU A 581 6.19 -16.43 57.43
CA GLU A 581 6.02 -17.63 56.61
C GLU A 581 6.89 -17.59 55.38
N LEU A 582 6.90 -16.51 54.62
CA LEU A 582 7.72 -16.30 53.46
C LEU A 582 9.23 -16.33 53.77
N GLU A 583 9.64 -15.78 54.92
CA GLU A 583 11.02 -15.90 55.40
C GLU A 583 11.41 -17.33 55.69
N LYS A 584 10.51 -18.13 56.27
CA LYS A 584 10.73 -19.58 56.49
C LYS A 584 10.79 -20.37 55.21
N GLU A 585 9.93 -20.04 54.22
CA GLU A 585 9.98 -20.63 52.88
C GLU A 585 11.29 -20.28 52.14
N CYS A 586 11.72 -19.02 52.21
CA CYS A 586 13.00 -18.60 51.64
C CYS A 586 14.18 -19.31 52.31
N GLN A 587 14.11 -19.54 53.60
CA GLN A 587 15.15 -20.26 54.34
C GLN A 587 15.18 -21.74 54.02
N SER A 588 14.00 -22.34 53.86
CA SER A 588 13.85 -23.74 53.39
C SER A 588 14.38 -23.92 51.97
N MET A 589 14.03 -23.05 51.05
CA MET A 589 14.56 -23.03 49.68
C MET A 589 16.09 -22.85 49.64
N ARG A 590 16.62 -22.00 50.52
CA ARG A 590 18.08 -21.82 50.65
C ARG A 590 18.79 -23.10 51.13
N GLU A 591 18.20 -23.83 52.02
CA GLU A 591 18.72 -25.09 52.52
C GLU A 591 18.60 -26.19 51.44
N GLU A 592 17.52 -26.25 50.70
CA GLU A 592 17.37 -27.14 49.56
C GLU A 592 18.35 -26.82 48.45
N PHE A 593 18.56 -25.55 48.15
CA PHE A 593 19.56 -25.13 47.17
C PHE A 593 20.98 -25.48 47.61
N GLN A 594 21.31 -25.36 48.91
CA GLN A 594 22.59 -25.81 49.44
C GLN A 594 22.73 -27.35 49.38
N LYS A 595 21.65 -28.08 49.57
CA LYS A 595 21.61 -29.54 49.40
C LYS A 595 21.83 -29.92 47.95
N LEU A 596 21.18 -29.25 47.00
CA LEU A 596 21.37 -29.46 45.56
C LEU A 596 22.79 -29.12 45.10
N VAL A 597 23.37 -28.04 45.59
CA VAL A 597 24.76 -27.65 45.26
C VAL A 597 25.74 -28.67 45.84
N LYS A 598 25.52 -29.18 47.05
CA LYS A 598 26.31 -30.26 47.64
C LYS A 598 26.16 -31.56 46.86
N THR A 599 24.96 -31.88 46.39
CA THR A 599 24.69 -33.08 45.58
C THR A 599 25.34 -32.97 44.20
N LYS A 600 25.29 -31.79 43.54
CA LYS A 600 26.01 -31.55 42.28
C LYS A 600 27.54 -31.64 42.42
N ARG A 601 28.11 -31.23 43.57
CA ARG A 601 29.53 -31.42 43.87
C ARG A 601 29.88 -32.88 44.05
N ILE A 602 29.02 -33.67 44.69
CA ILE A 602 29.20 -35.12 44.88
C ILE A 602 29.05 -35.86 43.52
N TRP A 603 28.12 -35.45 42.67
CA TRP A 603 27.93 -35.99 41.31
C TRP A 603 29.14 -35.71 40.41
N ASN A 604 29.70 -34.51 40.44
CA ASN A 604 30.91 -34.19 39.71
C ASN A 604 32.15 -34.97 40.19
N ILE A 605 32.23 -35.26 41.48
CA ILE A 605 33.29 -36.10 42.02
C ILE A 605 33.09 -37.58 41.63
N PHE A 606 31.83 -38.03 41.54
CA PHE A 606 31.48 -39.39 41.14
C PHE A 606 31.74 -39.62 39.64
N TRP A 607 31.45 -38.65 38.78
CA TRP A 607 31.75 -38.71 37.35
C TRP A 607 33.26 -38.64 37.09
N ARG A 608 34.02 -37.83 37.82
CA ARG A 608 35.48 -37.81 37.72
C ARG A 608 36.12 -39.12 38.17
N ARG A 609 35.56 -39.84 39.14
CA ARG A 609 36.03 -41.16 39.54
C ARG A 609 35.69 -42.26 38.53
N LYS A 610 34.57 -42.13 37.82
CA LYS A 610 34.17 -43.11 36.80
C LYS A 610 34.98 -42.98 35.51
N SER A 611 35.50 -41.82 35.18
CA SER A 611 36.39 -41.61 34.04
C SER A 611 37.83 -42.10 34.25
N HIS A 612 38.23 -42.38 35.49
CA HIS A 612 39.56 -42.95 35.81
C HIS A 612 39.58 -44.51 35.94
N GLN A 613 38.43 -45.16 35.83
CA GLN A 613 38.33 -46.62 35.99
C GLN A 613 38.06 -47.41 34.69
N SER A 614 38.01 -46.76 33.54
CA SER A 614 37.76 -47.46 32.26
C SER A 614 38.98 -47.45 31.31
N ASN A 615 40.20 -47.58 31.87
CA ASN A 615 41.41 -47.87 31.09
C ASN A 615 42.15 -49.07 31.68
N SER A 616 41.69 -50.27 31.48
CA SER A 616 42.50 -51.54 31.45
C SER A 616 41.70 -52.70 30.91
N LYS A 617 41.96 -53.02 29.63
CA LYS A 617 42.11 -54.32 28.96
C LYS A 617 40.96 -55.35 28.92
N PRO A 618 40.98 -56.36 28.01
CA PRO A 618 41.98 -56.68 26.98
C PRO A 618 41.44 -57.04 25.59
N GLN A 619 42.35 -56.99 24.63
CA GLN A 619 42.27 -57.58 23.31
C GLN A 619 41.71 -59.02 23.25
N LYS A 620 40.83 -59.26 22.28
CA LYS A 620 40.76 -60.57 21.58
C LYS A 620 40.74 -60.35 20.10
N GLN A 621 41.78 -60.83 19.46
CA GLN A 621 41.93 -61.03 18.04
C GLN A 621 40.85 -61.94 17.49
N CYS A 622 40.30 -61.54 16.31
CA CYS A 622 39.93 -62.51 15.28
C CYS A 622 40.27 -61.90 13.93
N ASN A 623 41.29 -62.51 13.35
CA ASN A 623 41.68 -62.47 11.97
C ASN A 623 40.52 -62.91 11.08
N VAL A 624 40.37 -62.30 9.91
CA VAL A 624 40.25 -62.90 8.59
C VAL A 624 40.48 -61.91 7.50
N LYS A 625 41.62 -62.02 6.84
CA LYS A 625 41.99 -62.00 5.43
C LYS A 625 41.61 -60.82 4.53
N ALA A 626 42.69 -60.20 4.19
CA ALA A 626 43.10 -59.50 2.98
C ALA A 626 42.55 -60.04 1.63
N LYS A 627 42.29 -59.15 0.74
CA LYS A 627 42.68 -59.21 -0.68
C LYS A 627 42.81 -57.82 -1.26
N GLN A 628 44.01 -57.38 -1.43
CA GLN A 628 44.52 -56.63 -2.60
C GLN A 628 44.95 -57.66 -3.67
N PRO A 629 45.21 -57.38 -4.93
CA PRO A 629 46.03 -56.25 -5.45
C PRO A 629 45.75 -55.77 -6.88
N CYS A 630 46.66 -54.85 -7.29
CA CYS A 630 47.22 -54.54 -8.60
C CYS A 630 46.44 -53.51 -9.45
N ALA A 631 46.95 -52.34 -9.67
CA ALA A 631 48.20 -51.84 -10.31
C ALA A 631 48.14 -51.85 -11.84
N ASP A 632 48.59 -50.73 -12.37
CA ASP A 632 49.02 -50.38 -13.73
C ASP A 632 47.98 -49.60 -14.57
N GLY A 633 48.24 -48.50 -15.16
CA GLY A 633 49.48 -47.81 -15.51
C GLY A 633 49.19 -46.93 -16.69
N HIS A 634 49.94 -45.84 -16.83
CA HIS A 634 50.20 -45.04 -18.03
C HIS A 634 49.18 -44.01 -18.52
N GLN A 635 49.44 -42.70 -18.30
CA GLN A 635 50.14 -41.78 -19.25
C GLN A 635 49.39 -41.46 -20.55
N HIS A 636 49.00 -40.26 -20.79
CA HIS A 636 49.58 -39.22 -21.64
C HIS A 636 48.59 -38.06 -21.86
N CYS A 637 49.04 -36.89 -21.55
CA CYS A 637 49.28 -35.73 -22.45
C CYS A 637 48.26 -35.44 -23.56
N GLY A 638 47.86 -34.21 -23.60
CA GLY A 638 47.43 -33.59 -24.86
C GLY A 638 46.70 -32.25 -24.64
N ASN A 639 47.43 -31.18 -24.78
CA ASN A 639 47.01 -29.81 -25.02
C ASN A 639 46.13 -29.66 -26.26
N ALA A 640 45.32 -28.62 -26.26
CA ALA A 640 45.12 -27.57 -27.28
C ALA A 640 43.70 -27.04 -27.17
N GLU A 641 43.46 -25.81 -26.80
CA GLU A 641 43.45 -24.54 -27.56
C GLU A 641 42.38 -24.43 -28.65
N LEU A 642 41.71 -23.27 -28.56
CA LEU A 642 41.03 -22.47 -29.60
C LEU A 642 39.61 -22.93 -30.01
N GLY A 643 38.56 -22.14 -29.82
CA GLY A 643 38.26 -20.83 -30.39
C GLY A 643 37.00 -20.91 -31.30
N HIS A 644 35.97 -20.30 -30.92
CA HIS A 644 35.17 -19.33 -31.69
C HIS A 644 33.97 -18.88 -30.83
#